data_1dc0a4b59ea48aab5ed5e2ea397fe1b3
#
_entry.id   1dc0a4b59ea48aab5ed5e2ea397fe1b3
#
_cell.length_a   1.000
_cell.length_b   1.000
_cell.length_c   1.000
_cell.angle_alpha   90.00
_cell.angle_beta   90.00
_cell.angle_gamma   90.00
#
_symmetry.space_group_name_H-M   'P 1'
#
loop_
_entity.id
_entity.type
_entity.pdbx_description
1 polymer ?
#
loop_
_entity_poly.entity_id
_entity_poly.type
_entity_poly.pdbx_seq_one_letter_code
_entity_poly.pdbx_strand_id
1 'polypeptide(L)'
;MIAKSFKWIALGASCLTAPALADPMALLDRHGSRVAVEPYAPNIVRVTIAMDPDLASAAPGEGPNAKADATGWTHRTDSNGDVFASAALTLTIDAKPWPKAPTQMERYFAPALPPVSLSVKDASGTVLTKMTGWEMAPVTVNGEKTFKVGASFDSPADEHYYGLGQNQEGHMDLRGKQIDCSHSYDAPAGETVCVPFLVTNKGYGIVWDNPARTLVWPGLHSSTRFQSQVGERVSFFVITGKTSDELYAGYAKLTGATPLPPKAGFGLIQSKARYESQKELLDIANGYRQRNLPLDVMVLDWFYWTRMGQLDIDRSYFPDPNGMNDQLNAMGMRSIISVWPRFEREGRYFEYLKAKGWFLHDKDGNPIDGLPSRSDRAGALIDSTNPQAREWFWGKIRDNIASQGFDWFWLDETEPDLVPDGYEYSIGSGDRYHNLFPLVHTTGVAEGSERDRPNFRNMILARAAYLGSQRNGGLFWSSDVKSTWEALERQVPAGLNFTASGLAYWGSDIGGWQWPSGPKAENPILVDPAGATAMGADYPDYPELFVRWFEYSVFTPTLRIHGQRPGTALWEYGKAAEPILADWLRLRYTLMPYIYALGRHTYDTGAPFMRGLFMDFPNDPKVSDIGDQYMFGPAFLVAPVTKQGQTKRSVYLPAGTAWYDYWTNQKYEGGQTIEVDAPINRIPLFVKAGSIVPMGVQVKSTAERQALESIRVYPGADARFTLYDDDGTTNAYRKGGMKADLIWDDKTKTLTSKTKLPTGQAIAGLVQIVGQ
;
A
#
# COMPACT_ATOMS: atom_id res chain seq x y z
N MET A 1 -42.38 53.94 11.86
CA MET A 1 -41.11 53.93 12.56
C MET A 1 -41.04 52.68 13.43
N ILE A 2 -40.48 51.62 12.92
CA ILE A 2 -40.11 50.45 13.71
C ILE A 2 -38.77 49.97 13.16
N ALA A 3 -37.72 50.24 13.93
CA ALA A 3 -36.36 49.78 13.64
C ALA A 3 -36.23 48.28 14.00
N LYS A 4 -35.94 47.43 13.02
CA LYS A 4 -35.55 46.04 13.25
C LYS A 4 -34.00 45.99 13.38
N SER A 5 -33.54 45.71 14.58
CA SER A 5 -32.17 45.43 14.91
C SER A 5 -31.77 44.07 14.34
N PHE A 6 -30.86 44.04 13.38
CA PHE A 6 -30.15 42.82 12.95
C PHE A 6 -29.07 42.50 14.00
N LYS A 7 -29.25 41.39 14.71
CA LYS A 7 -28.19 40.76 15.51
C LYS A 7 -27.28 40.01 14.56
N TRP A 8 -26.03 40.46 14.47
CA TRP A 8 -24.92 39.68 13.89
C TRP A 8 -24.64 38.53 14.84
N ILE A 9 -24.90 37.32 14.39
CA ILE A 9 -24.35 36.11 15.02
C ILE A 9 -22.92 36.01 14.54
N ALA A 10 -21.98 36.30 15.40
CA ALA A 10 -20.57 35.96 15.20
C ALA A 10 -20.47 34.46 15.20
N LEU A 11 -20.27 33.85 14.04
CA LEU A 11 -19.76 32.48 13.95
C LEU A 11 -18.33 32.51 14.52
N GLY A 12 -18.19 31.97 15.71
CA GLY A 12 -16.88 31.72 16.30
C GLY A 12 -16.10 30.81 15.37
N ALA A 13 -14.96 31.32 14.87
CA ALA A 13 -13.93 30.49 14.31
C ALA A 13 -13.56 29.46 15.41
N SER A 14 -13.95 28.21 15.21
CA SER A 14 -13.40 27.11 15.99
C SER A 14 -11.92 27.04 15.63
N CYS A 15 -11.08 27.69 16.41
CA CYS A 15 -9.70 27.28 16.51
C CYS A 15 -9.76 25.80 16.87
N LEU A 16 -9.40 24.94 15.94
CA LEU A 16 -9.00 23.58 16.24
C LEU A 16 -7.83 23.71 17.21
N THR A 17 -8.14 23.71 18.50
CA THR A 17 -7.14 23.50 19.54
C THR A 17 -6.51 22.17 19.19
N ALA A 18 -5.21 22.19 18.89
CA ALA A 18 -4.42 20.99 18.83
C ALA A 18 -4.82 20.11 20.03
N PRO A 19 -5.10 18.80 19.83
CA PRO A 19 -5.45 17.94 20.94
C PRO A 19 -4.38 18.10 22.01
N ALA A 20 -4.79 18.32 23.25
CA ALA A 20 -3.88 18.41 24.38
C ALA A 20 -2.97 17.19 24.30
N LEU A 21 -1.67 17.41 24.10
CA LEU A 21 -0.67 16.36 24.03
C LEU A 21 -0.75 15.61 25.36
N ALA A 22 -0.82 14.27 25.31
CA ALA A 22 -0.56 13.50 26.50
C ALA A 22 0.90 13.77 26.87
N ASP A 23 1.15 14.22 28.10
CA ASP A 23 2.51 14.36 28.59
C ASP A 23 3.23 13.03 28.45
N PRO A 24 4.51 13.00 28.01
CA PRO A 24 5.27 11.76 27.93
C PRO A 24 5.26 11.07 29.32
N MET A 25 5.22 9.74 29.34
CA MET A 25 5.29 8.97 30.58
C MET A 25 6.57 9.34 31.39
N ALA A 26 7.63 9.71 30.68
CA ALA A 26 8.84 10.27 31.27
C ALA A 26 9.57 11.18 30.25
N LEU A 27 10.16 12.25 30.75
CA LEU A 27 11.15 13.10 30.07
C LEU A 27 12.46 13.03 30.85
N LEU A 28 13.43 12.29 30.30
CA LEU A 28 14.69 11.99 30.98
C LEU A 28 15.80 12.93 30.49
N ASP A 29 16.72 13.29 31.38
CA ASP A 29 18.00 13.91 31.03
C ASP A 29 19.07 12.81 30.90
N ARG A 30 19.74 12.77 29.76
CA ARG A 30 20.86 11.87 29.49
C ARG A 30 22.07 12.71 29.04
N HIS A 31 22.77 13.24 30.05
CA HIS A 31 23.96 14.07 29.85
C HIS A 31 23.71 15.30 28.96
N GLY A 32 22.49 15.88 29.03
CA GLY A 32 22.07 17.03 28.23
C GLY A 32 21.20 16.67 27.02
N SER A 33 21.14 15.42 26.58
CA SER A 33 20.08 14.97 25.68
C SER A 33 18.78 14.76 26.45
N ARG A 34 17.67 15.20 25.89
CA ARG A 34 16.32 14.98 26.40
C ARG A 34 15.72 13.77 25.72
N VAL A 35 15.24 12.80 26.50
CA VAL A 35 14.65 11.56 26.01
C VAL A 35 13.22 11.45 26.53
N ALA A 36 12.24 11.58 25.65
CA ALA A 36 10.84 11.34 25.97
C ALA A 36 10.45 9.90 25.65
N VAL A 37 9.68 9.28 26.52
CA VAL A 37 9.14 7.94 26.36
C VAL A 37 7.61 8.02 26.43
N GLU A 38 6.95 7.58 25.37
CA GLU A 38 5.51 7.66 25.20
C GLU A 38 4.94 6.28 24.78
N PRO A 39 4.30 5.53 25.65
CA PRO A 39 3.54 4.33 25.29
C PRO A 39 2.29 4.67 24.49
N TYR A 40 1.91 3.80 23.53
CA TYR A 40 0.68 3.89 22.73
C TYR A 40 -0.20 2.65 22.83
N ALA A 41 0.39 1.53 23.19
CA ALA A 41 -0.26 0.27 23.49
C ALA A 41 0.72 -0.62 24.28
N PRO A 42 0.31 -1.75 24.84
CA PRO A 42 1.26 -2.65 25.52
C PRO A 42 2.44 -3.09 24.64
N ASN A 43 2.29 -3.13 23.33
CA ASN A 43 3.31 -3.51 22.36
C ASN A 43 3.82 -2.37 21.48
N ILE A 44 3.53 -1.11 21.82
CA ILE A 44 3.92 0.07 21.04
C ILE A 44 4.48 1.14 21.96
N VAL A 45 5.71 1.59 21.71
CA VAL A 45 6.34 2.69 22.42
C VAL A 45 7.04 3.63 21.48
N ARG A 46 6.87 4.95 21.68
CA ARG A 46 7.62 6.01 21.00
C ARG A 46 8.78 6.43 21.88
N VAL A 47 9.92 6.66 21.24
CA VAL A 47 11.09 7.31 21.84
C VAL A 47 11.43 8.53 21.00
N THR A 48 11.55 9.68 21.66
CA THR A 48 11.98 10.93 21.04
C THR A 48 13.22 11.46 21.74
N ILE A 49 14.26 11.84 20.97
CA ILE A 49 15.53 12.35 21.47
C ILE A 49 15.79 13.71 20.82
N ALA A 50 16.03 14.72 21.64
CA ALA A 50 16.38 16.08 21.19
C ALA A 50 17.32 16.75 22.19
N MET A 51 17.92 17.88 21.80
CA MET A 51 18.65 18.74 22.74
C MET A 51 17.69 19.64 23.53
N ASP A 52 16.57 20.01 22.90
CA ASP A 52 15.53 20.84 23.47
C ASP A 52 14.42 19.98 24.11
N PRO A 53 13.99 20.24 25.36
CA PRO A 53 12.91 19.50 26.02
C PRO A 53 11.56 19.63 25.32
N ASP A 54 11.24 20.79 24.72
CA ASP A 54 9.98 21.02 24.04
C ASP A 54 9.92 20.20 22.74
N LEU A 55 11.03 20.11 22.00
CA LEU A 55 11.15 19.26 20.82
C LEU A 55 11.09 17.77 21.18
N ALA A 56 11.66 17.35 22.32
CA ALA A 56 11.57 15.98 22.78
C ALA A 56 10.13 15.60 23.13
N SER A 57 9.34 16.50 23.72
CA SER A 57 7.94 16.31 24.12
C SER A 57 6.92 16.63 23.01
N ALA A 58 7.37 17.13 21.86
CA ALA A 58 6.47 17.52 20.78
C ALA A 58 5.74 16.30 20.16
N ALA A 59 4.51 16.53 19.69
CA ALA A 59 3.67 15.53 19.06
C ALA A 59 4.40 14.76 17.96
N PRO A 60 4.00 13.52 17.65
CA PRO A 60 4.43 12.83 16.45
C PRO A 60 4.02 13.59 15.18
N GLY A 61 4.59 13.19 14.04
CA GLY A 61 4.18 13.70 12.73
C GLY A 61 2.77 13.22 12.33
N GLU A 62 2.38 13.52 11.10
CA GLU A 62 1.03 13.25 10.57
C GLU A 62 0.72 11.76 10.31
N GLY A 63 1.75 10.91 10.23
CA GLY A 63 1.58 9.47 9.97
C GLY A 63 0.85 8.75 11.09
N PRO A 64 1.33 8.81 12.35
CA PRO A 64 0.64 8.28 13.52
C PRO A 64 -0.69 8.99 13.75
N ASN A 65 -1.74 8.20 14.05
CA ASN A 65 -3.10 8.70 14.31
C ASN A 65 -3.61 8.36 15.71
N ALA A 66 -2.93 7.48 16.42
CA ALA A 66 -3.25 7.13 17.80
C ALA A 66 -2.78 8.21 18.79
N LYS A 67 -3.44 8.24 19.94
CA LYS A 67 -2.98 9.03 21.10
C LYS A 67 -2.12 8.14 22.00
N ALA A 68 -1.16 8.74 22.71
CA ALA A 68 -0.40 8.05 23.73
C ALA A 68 -1.32 7.49 24.83
N ASP A 69 -1.04 6.27 25.24
CA ASP A 69 -1.80 5.53 26.26
C ASP A 69 -0.85 4.66 27.07
N ALA A 70 -0.55 5.10 28.29
CA ALA A 70 0.33 4.41 29.24
C ALA A 70 -0.38 3.34 30.08
N THR A 71 -1.64 3.01 29.78
CA THR A 71 -2.39 1.98 30.51
C THR A 71 -1.66 0.64 30.47
N GLY A 72 -1.40 0.06 31.65
CA GLY A 72 -0.68 -1.21 31.78
C GLY A 72 0.85 -1.11 31.69
N TRP A 73 1.39 0.11 31.61
CA TRP A 73 2.81 0.35 31.69
C TRP A 73 3.27 0.72 33.09
N THR A 74 4.49 0.37 33.42
CA THR A 74 5.19 0.73 34.66
C THR A 74 6.52 1.40 34.30
N HIS A 75 6.96 2.35 35.15
CA HIS A 75 8.28 2.96 35.06
C HIS A 75 9.01 2.79 36.40
N ARG A 76 10.26 2.37 36.34
CA ARG A 76 11.18 2.33 37.47
C ARG A 76 12.57 2.71 37.07
N THR A 77 13.33 3.28 37.97
CA THR A 77 14.74 3.59 37.81
C THR A 77 15.56 2.64 38.66
N ASP A 78 16.61 2.04 38.10
CA ASP A 78 17.57 1.20 38.79
C ASP A 78 19.02 1.52 38.35
N SER A 79 20.00 0.73 38.82
CA SER A 79 21.41 0.93 38.50
C SER A 79 21.75 0.83 37.00
N ASN A 80 20.88 0.19 36.19
CA ASN A 80 21.06 0.03 34.76
C ASN A 80 20.44 1.18 33.96
N GLY A 81 19.48 1.89 34.53
CA GLY A 81 18.79 3.02 33.90
C GLY A 81 17.32 3.09 34.22
N ASP A 82 16.57 3.70 33.32
CA ASP A 82 15.11 3.80 33.41
C ASP A 82 14.46 2.67 32.62
N VAL A 83 13.64 1.89 33.30
CA VAL A 83 12.96 0.70 32.75
C VAL A 83 11.48 0.95 32.66
N PHE A 84 10.95 0.88 31.46
CA PHE A 84 9.54 0.98 31.12
C PHE A 84 9.05 -0.42 30.69
N ALA A 85 8.04 -0.94 31.35
CA ALA A 85 7.58 -2.31 31.10
C ALA A 85 6.07 -2.40 30.97
N SER A 86 5.62 -3.23 30.05
CA SER A 86 4.25 -3.66 29.84
C SER A 86 4.17 -5.19 29.85
N ALA A 87 2.99 -5.74 29.56
CA ALA A 87 2.81 -7.18 29.36
C ALA A 87 3.46 -7.71 28.06
N ALA A 88 3.78 -6.84 27.09
CA ALA A 88 4.28 -7.23 25.77
C ALA A 88 5.74 -6.90 25.53
N LEU A 89 6.27 -5.82 26.11
CA LEU A 89 7.65 -5.41 25.90
C LEU A 89 8.25 -4.69 27.13
N THR A 90 9.58 -4.65 27.17
CA THR A 90 10.35 -3.85 28.13
C THR A 90 11.33 -2.97 27.37
N LEU A 91 11.24 -1.65 27.57
CA LEU A 91 12.21 -0.66 27.10
C LEU A 91 13.12 -0.26 28.27
N THR A 92 14.42 -0.30 28.07
CA THR A 92 15.40 0.24 29.02
C THR A 92 16.17 1.39 28.37
N ILE A 93 16.15 2.58 28.97
CA ILE A 93 17.03 3.69 28.62
C ILE A 93 18.22 3.64 29.58
N ASP A 94 19.39 3.34 29.05
CA ASP A 94 20.57 3.06 29.86
C ASP A 94 21.04 4.27 30.67
N ALA A 95 21.46 4.02 31.91
CA ALA A 95 22.02 5.07 32.78
C ALA A 95 23.39 5.56 32.27
N LYS A 96 24.16 4.64 31.67
CA LYS A 96 25.45 4.91 31.06
C LYS A 96 25.41 4.47 29.60
N PRO A 97 25.91 5.31 28.70
CA PRO A 97 25.97 4.93 27.29
C PRO A 97 26.86 3.71 27.09
N TRP A 98 26.54 2.90 26.13
CA TRP A 98 27.34 1.74 25.77
C TRP A 98 28.70 2.21 25.24
N PRO A 99 29.77 1.55 25.64
CA PRO A 99 31.13 1.94 25.23
C PRO A 99 31.40 1.52 23.78
N LYS A 100 30.73 2.13 22.82
CA LYS A 100 31.14 2.10 21.43
C LYS A 100 32.11 3.27 21.25
N ALA A 101 33.39 2.97 21.13
CA ALA A 101 34.34 4.01 20.73
C ALA A 101 33.88 4.55 19.36
N PRO A 102 33.62 5.85 19.22
CA PRO A 102 33.31 6.43 17.92
C PRO A 102 34.43 6.09 16.95
N THR A 103 34.10 5.70 15.73
CA THR A 103 35.08 5.50 14.68
C THR A 103 35.87 6.80 14.46
N GLN A 104 37.07 6.72 13.91
CA GLN A 104 37.88 7.91 13.62
C GLN A 104 37.14 8.90 12.71
N MET A 105 36.24 8.39 11.84
CA MET A 105 35.40 9.16 10.94
C MET A 105 34.28 9.90 11.70
N GLU A 106 33.60 9.23 12.64
CA GLU A 106 32.56 9.84 13.50
C GLU A 106 33.13 10.97 14.38
N ARG A 107 34.40 10.89 14.81
CA ARG A 107 35.07 11.96 15.54
C ARG A 107 35.40 13.20 14.70
N TYR A 108 35.56 13.03 13.39
CA TYR A 108 35.93 14.12 12.47
C TYR A 108 34.73 14.93 11.98
N PHE A 109 33.55 14.33 11.89
CA PHE A 109 32.40 14.91 11.19
C PHE A 109 31.17 15.21 12.07
N ALA A 110 31.14 14.78 13.32
CA ALA A 110 30.00 15.10 14.21
C ALA A 110 30.49 15.76 15.48
N PRO A 111 29.84 16.86 15.92
CA PRO A 111 30.01 17.34 17.29
C PRO A 111 29.63 16.17 18.22
N ALA A 112 30.39 16.02 19.32
CA ALA A 112 30.12 14.95 20.29
C ALA A 112 28.77 15.25 20.96
N LEU A 113 27.71 14.60 20.46
CA LEU A 113 26.39 14.62 21.10
C LEU A 113 26.44 13.85 22.41
N PRO A 114 25.67 14.27 23.42
CA PRO A 114 25.48 13.47 24.61
C PRO A 114 24.94 12.09 24.22
N PRO A 115 25.65 11.01 24.58
CA PRO A 115 25.27 9.68 24.12
C PRO A 115 23.98 9.19 24.78
N VAL A 116 23.12 8.56 23.97
CA VAL A 116 21.91 7.87 24.41
C VAL A 116 21.96 6.44 23.87
N SER A 117 21.74 5.45 24.74
CA SER A 117 21.54 4.09 24.32
C SER A 117 20.29 3.49 25.00
N LEU A 118 19.66 2.55 24.30
CA LEU A 118 18.47 1.88 24.79
C LEU A 118 18.40 0.45 24.28
N SER A 119 17.61 -0.38 24.95
CA SER A 119 17.27 -1.73 24.48
C SER A 119 15.79 -2.00 24.62
N VAL A 120 15.24 -2.77 23.67
CA VAL A 120 13.88 -3.27 23.69
C VAL A 120 13.93 -4.80 23.77
N LYS A 121 13.16 -5.36 24.71
CA LYS A 121 12.99 -6.79 24.93
C LYS A 121 11.53 -7.15 24.73
N ASP A 122 11.26 -8.37 24.26
CA ASP A 122 9.93 -8.95 24.25
C ASP A 122 9.46 -9.39 25.66
N ALA A 123 8.24 -9.92 25.72
CA ALA A 123 7.68 -10.44 26.98
C ALA A 123 8.45 -11.63 27.57
N SER A 124 9.26 -12.34 26.78
CA SER A 124 10.12 -13.45 27.24
C SER A 124 11.44 -12.96 27.82
N GLY A 125 11.77 -11.68 27.64
CA GLY A 125 13.05 -11.07 28.00
C GLY A 125 14.12 -11.16 26.90
N THR A 126 13.79 -11.67 25.72
CA THR A 126 14.70 -11.70 24.55
C THR A 126 14.91 -10.30 24.04
N VAL A 127 16.17 -9.91 23.82
CA VAL A 127 16.50 -8.60 23.22
C VAL A 127 16.11 -8.61 21.76
N LEU A 128 15.21 -7.73 21.39
CA LEU A 128 14.76 -7.54 20.01
C LEU A 128 15.67 -6.55 19.25
N THR A 129 15.95 -5.41 19.85
CA THR A 129 16.80 -4.38 19.26
C THR A 129 17.49 -3.53 20.33
N LYS A 130 18.59 -2.90 19.91
CA LYS A 130 19.36 -1.97 20.74
C LYS A 130 19.75 -0.75 19.90
N MET A 131 19.34 0.43 20.34
CA MET A 131 19.85 1.66 19.76
C MET A 131 21.21 1.97 20.40
N THR A 132 22.24 2.10 19.57
CA THR A 132 23.64 2.28 20.01
C THR A 132 24.10 3.73 19.97
N GLY A 133 23.32 4.61 19.32
CA GLY A 133 23.64 6.02 19.22
C GLY A 133 22.64 6.80 18.40
N TRP A 134 22.72 8.11 18.50
CA TRP A 134 21.96 9.06 17.69
C TRP A 134 22.86 10.15 17.16
N GLU A 135 22.41 10.84 16.13
CA GLU A 135 23.16 11.90 15.48
C GLU A 135 22.28 13.13 15.20
N MET A 136 22.88 14.29 15.26
CA MET A 136 22.28 15.56 14.91
C MET A 136 23.42 16.48 14.43
N ALA A 137 23.54 16.66 13.12
CA ALA A 137 24.62 17.41 12.49
C ALA A 137 24.07 18.68 11.82
N PRO A 138 24.55 19.88 12.16
CA PRO A 138 24.09 21.10 11.53
C PRO A 138 24.28 21.09 10.02
N VAL A 139 23.25 21.52 9.29
CA VAL A 139 23.24 21.58 7.83
C VAL A 139 22.42 22.79 7.38
N THR A 140 22.72 23.28 6.20
CA THR A 140 21.84 24.23 5.50
C THR A 140 21.31 23.54 4.25
N VAL A 141 20.00 23.38 4.16
CA VAL A 141 19.30 22.76 3.03
C VAL A 141 18.46 23.84 2.36
N ASN A 142 18.74 24.14 1.12
CA ASN A 142 18.05 25.18 0.34
C ASN A 142 17.85 26.51 1.10
N GLY A 143 18.86 26.87 1.94
CA GLY A 143 18.89 28.12 2.77
C GLY A 143 18.20 27.97 4.14
N GLU A 144 17.53 26.89 4.45
CA GLU A 144 17.05 26.56 5.80
C GLU A 144 18.22 26.04 6.66
N LYS A 145 18.46 26.68 7.82
CA LYS A 145 19.41 26.17 8.82
C LYS A 145 18.70 25.12 9.66
N THR A 146 19.14 23.89 9.59
CA THR A 146 18.52 22.73 10.22
C THR A 146 19.59 21.70 10.61
N PHE A 147 19.18 20.45 10.82
CA PHE A 147 20.11 19.36 11.12
C PHE A 147 19.80 18.13 10.27
N LYS A 148 20.84 17.38 9.92
CA LYS A 148 20.67 15.95 9.61
C LYS A 148 20.50 15.23 10.94
N VAL A 149 19.47 14.41 11.04
CA VAL A 149 19.17 13.63 12.27
C VAL A 149 19.12 12.16 11.98
N GLY A 150 19.61 11.33 12.91
CA GLY A 150 19.60 9.89 12.69
C GLY A 150 19.82 9.08 13.96
N ALA A 151 19.58 7.77 13.84
CA ALA A 151 19.85 6.80 14.89
C ALA A 151 20.43 5.51 14.30
N SER A 152 21.23 4.82 15.11
CA SER A 152 21.86 3.54 14.77
C SER A 152 21.40 2.46 15.74
N PHE A 153 21.09 1.29 15.20
CA PHE A 153 20.64 0.11 15.93
C PHE A 153 21.57 -1.06 15.64
N ASP A 154 21.84 -1.91 16.63
CA ASP A 154 22.56 -3.18 16.41
C ASP A 154 21.78 -4.05 15.43
N SER A 155 22.50 -4.79 14.61
CA SER A 155 21.93 -5.72 13.64
C SER A 155 22.68 -7.05 13.66
N PRO A 156 22.16 -8.07 14.37
CA PRO A 156 22.69 -9.44 14.35
C PRO A 156 22.73 -10.03 12.95
N ALA A 157 23.64 -10.97 12.68
CA ALA A 157 23.87 -11.51 11.35
C ALA A 157 22.67 -12.28 10.76
N ASP A 158 21.80 -12.78 11.62
CA ASP A 158 20.58 -13.54 11.28
C ASP A 158 19.30 -12.68 11.27
N GLU A 159 19.45 -11.36 11.32
CA GLU A 159 18.33 -10.43 11.21
C GLU A 159 18.14 -9.98 9.77
N HIS A 160 16.92 -10.07 9.26
CA HIS A 160 16.51 -9.72 7.91
C HIS A 160 15.49 -8.59 7.96
N TYR A 161 15.46 -7.75 6.91
CA TYR A 161 14.75 -6.49 6.90
C TYR A 161 13.84 -6.34 5.69
N TYR A 162 12.63 -5.84 5.90
CA TYR A 162 11.58 -5.70 4.89
C TYR A 162 10.84 -4.39 5.07
N GLY A 163 10.05 -3.98 4.08
CA GLY A 163 9.24 -2.78 4.16
C GLY A 163 9.90 -1.57 3.51
N LEU A 164 9.81 -0.41 4.15
CA LEU A 164 10.25 0.90 3.66
C LEU A 164 9.53 1.38 2.39
N GLY A 165 8.37 0.80 2.08
CA GLY A 165 7.56 1.15 0.92
C GLY A 165 7.90 0.34 -0.31
N GLN A 166 7.72 0.94 -1.49
CA GLN A 166 7.96 0.35 -2.79
C GLN A 166 9.36 0.71 -3.26
N ASN A 167 10.21 -0.30 -3.43
CA ASN A 167 11.54 -0.15 -4.00
C ASN A 167 11.64 -0.97 -5.29
N GLN A 168 11.99 -0.32 -6.39
CA GLN A 168 12.00 -0.92 -7.73
C GLN A 168 13.35 -1.58 -8.11
N GLU A 169 14.26 -1.75 -7.16
CA GLU A 169 15.55 -2.42 -7.41
C GLU A 169 15.48 -3.96 -7.39
N GLY A 170 14.33 -4.52 -6.98
CA GLY A 170 14.08 -5.96 -7.01
C GLY A 170 14.66 -6.73 -5.82
N HIS A 171 14.89 -6.08 -4.68
CA HIS A 171 15.35 -6.73 -3.46
C HIS A 171 14.17 -7.12 -2.57
N MET A 172 14.17 -8.35 -2.05
CA MET A 172 13.23 -8.78 -1.01
C MET A 172 13.78 -8.46 0.37
N ASP A 173 14.92 -9.02 0.72
CA ASP A 173 15.64 -8.67 1.94
C ASP A 173 16.47 -7.41 1.71
N LEU A 174 16.21 -6.41 2.51
CA LEU A 174 16.89 -5.11 2.43
C LEU A 174 18.22 -5.08 3.18
N ARG A 175 18.62 -6.20 3.83
CA ARG A 175 19.88 -6.28 4.58
C ARG A 175 21.09 -5.94 3.70
N GLY A 176 21.96 -5.07 4.21
CA GLY A 176 23.17 -4.65 3.53
C GLY A 176 22.97 -3.69 2.36
N LYS A 177 21.74 -3.24 2.11
CA LYS A 177 21.41 -2.26 1.06
C LYS A 177 21.43 -0.84 1.61
N GLN A 178 21.49 0.13 0.70
CA GLN A 178 21.16 1.52 1.00
C GLN A 178 19.82 1.81 0.36
N ILE A 179 18.84 2.18 1.17
CA ILE A 179 17.50 2.54 0.69
C ILE A 179 17.33 4.04 0.81
N ASP A 180 17.03 4.68 -0.31
CA ASP A 180 16.61 6.07 -0.33
C ASP A 180 15.10 6.13 -0.12
N CYS A 181 14.70 6.37 1.14
CA CYS A 181 13.30 6.51 1.49
C CYS A 181 12.82 7.93 1.12
N SER A 182 12.55 8.11 -0.16
CA SER A 182 11.94 9.29 -0.76
C SER A 182 11.04 8.86 -1.90
N HIS A 183 10.11 9.74 -2.30
CA HIS A 183 9.38 9.52 -3.55
C HIS A 183 10.30 9.88 -4.73
N SER A 184 10.32 9.01 -5.74
CA SER A 184 11.10 9.22 -6.96
C SER A 184 10.43 8.54 -8.15
N TYR A 185 10.15 9.30 -9.18
CA TYR A 185 9.51 8.81 -10.42
C TYR A 185 10.48 8.05 -11.35
N ASP A 186 11.78 8.32 -11.26
CA ASP A 186 12.79 7.83 -12.20
C ASP A 186 13.37 6.44 -11.90
N ALA A 187 12.68 5.62 -11.14
CA ALA A 187 13.16 4.25 -10.87
C ALA A 187 13.04 3.35 -12.11
N PRO A 188 13.96 2.38 -12.31
CA PRO A 188 14.03 1.58 -13.54
C PRO A 188 12.78 0.74 -13.85
N ALA A 189 11.95 0.43 -12.86
CA ALA A 189 10.77 -0.42 -13.00
C ALA A 189 9.48 0.24 -12.47
N GLY A 190 9.45 1.55 -12.35
CA GLY A 190 8.32 2.33 -11.84
C GLY A 190 8.78 3.38 -10.85
N GLU A 191 7.93 3.76 -9.93
CA GLU A 191 8.21 4.76 -8.91
C GLU A 191 8.68 4.14 -7.59
N THR A 192 9.59 4.83 -6.91
CA THR A 192 9.93 4.55 -5.52
C THR A 192 8.98 5.32 -4.60
N VAL A 193 8.36 4.62 -3.66
CA VAL A 193 7.44 5.18 -2.68
C VAL A 193 7.97 4.92 -1.28
N CYS A 194 8.18 5.96 -0.50
CA CYS A 194 8.66 5.87 0.88
C CYS A 194 7.52 5.67 1.87
N VAL A 195 7.58 4.57 2.61
CA VAL A 195 6.79 4.35 3.83
C VAL A 195 7.76 3.96 4.93
N PRO A 196 8.11 4.86 5.86
CA PRO A 196 9.23 4.66 6.78
C PRO A 196 8.88 3.70 7.93
N PHE A 197 8.46 2.49 7.57
CA PHE A 197 8.20 1.36 8.46
C PHE A 197 9.09 0.19 8.05
N LEU A 198 10.12 -0.08 8.85
CA LEU A 198 11.05 -1.20 8.68
C LEU A 198 10.59 -2.37 9.54
N VAL A 199 10.34 -3.51 8.93
CA VAL A 199 9.90 -4.75 9.57
C VAL A 199 11.05 -5.76 9.59
N THR A 200 11.14 -6.55 10.65
CA THR A 200 12.19 -7.56 10.80
C THR A 200 11.61 -8.98 10.93
N ASN A 201 12.44 -9.99 10.67
CA ASN A 201 12.12 -11.39 10.97
C ASN A 201 12.19 -11.70 12.48
N LYS A 202 12.53 -10.73 13.33
CA LYS A 202 12.65 -10.90 14.80
C LYS A 202 11.39 -10.53 15.57
N GLY A 203 10.25 -10.27 14.89
CA GLY A 203 8.97 -9.95 15.53
C GLY A 203 8.88 -8.52 16.05
N TYR A 204 9.61 -7.59 15.46
CA TYR A 204 9.44 -6.17 15.70
C TYR A 204 9.57 -5.35 14.42
N GLY A 205 9.10 -4.12 14.47
CA GLY A 205 9.30 -3.12 13.44
C GLY A 205 9.58 -1.73 14.03
N ILE A 206 10.29 -0.93 13.25
CA ILE A 206 10.61 0.47 13.58
C ILE A 206 9.83 1.37 12.62
N VAL A 207 8.98 2.24 13.17
CA VAL A 207 8.38 3.35 12.44
C VAL A 207 9.23 4.59 12.68
N TRP A 208 9.83 5.12 11.63
CA TRP A 208 10.64 6.33 11.67
C TRP A 208 9.76 7.55 11.44
N ASP A 209 9.63 8.41 12.47
CA ASP A 209 8.70 9.53 12.51
C ASP A 209 9.37 10.81 12.01
N ASN A 210 9.73 10.83 10.73
CA ASN A 210 10.26 12.02 10.06
C ASN A 210 9.88 11.99 8.57
N PRO A 211 9.14 12.99 8.05
CA PRO A 211 8.69 13.02 6.65
C PRO A 211 9.72 13.55 5.65
N ALA A 212 10.90 14.00 6.09
CA ALA A 212 11.97 14.39 5.18
C ALA A 212 12.57 13.18 4.47
N ARG A 213 13.23 13.42 3.35
CA ARG A 213 14.02 12.39 2.66
C ARG A 213 14.97 11.72 3.66
N THR A 214 14.93 10.40 3.73
CA THR A 214 15.65 9.59 4.72
C THR A 214 16.43 8.47 4.06
N LEU A 215 17.73 8.42 4.28
CA LEU A 215 18.54 7.28 3.91
C LEU A 215 18.49 6.24 5.01
N VAL A 216 18.27 4.98 4.61
CA VAL A 216 18.25 3.84 5.53
C VAL A 216 19.26 2.79 5.07
N TRP A 217 20.04 2.27 6.01
CA TRP A 217 21.01 1.20 5.78
C TRP A 217 20.69 0.01 6.69
N PRO A 218 19.76 -0.88 6.32
CA PRO A 218 19.38 -2.01 7.15
C PRO A 218 20.53 -3.04 7.21
N GLY A 219 21.05 -3.30 8.39
CA GLY A 219 22.07 -4.33 8.64
C GLY A 219 23.41 -4.13 7.95
N LEU A 220 23.70 -2.95 7.41
CA LEU A 220 25.00 -2.66 6.81
C LEU A 220 26.09 -2.57 7.90
N HIS A 221 27.17 -3.35 7.75
CA HIS A 221 28.25 -3.45 8.74
C HIS A 221 27.76 -3.75 10.17
N SER A 222 26.79 -4.67 10.30
CA SER A 222 26.17 -5.08 11.57
C SER A 222 25.44 -3.94 12.31
N SER A 223 24.96 -2.95 11.57
CA SER A 223 24.19 -1.81 12.08
C SER A 223 23.05 -1.45 11.15
N THR A 224 21.88 -1.18 11.70
CA THR A 224 20.78 -0.53 10.97
C THR A 224 20.77 0.93 11.31
N ARG A 225 20.87 1.80 10.31
CA ARG A 225 20.94 3.25 10.49
C ARG A 225 19.85 3.94 9.69
N PHE A 226 19.20 4.93 10.33
CA PHE A 226 18.32 5.91 9.70
C PHE A 226 18.99 7.26 9.74
N GLN A 227 18.90 8.03 8.63
CA GLN A 227 19.39 9.41 8.59
C GLN A 227 18.46 10.25 7.70
N SER A 228 17.72 11.16 8.32
CA SER A 228 16.91 12.16 7.62
C SER A 228 17.73 13.41 7.30
N GLN A 229 17.50 13.97 6.11
CA GLN A 229 18.23 15.15 5.63
C GLN A 229 17.87 16.42 6.41
N VAL A 230 16.64 16.50 6.93
CA VAL A 230 16.11 17.65 7.67
C VAL A 230 15.39 17.16 8.93
N GLY A 231 15.70 17.77 10.08
CA GLY A 231 15.03 17.47 11.34
C GLY A 231 15.65 18.25 12.52
N GLU A 232 14.96 18.23 13.65
CA GLU A 232 15.39 18.88 14.90
C GLU A 232 15.34 17.91 16.08
N ARG A 233 14.90 16.68 15.82
CA ARG A 233 14.81 15.58 16.78
C ARG A 233 14.93 14.23 16.07
N VAL A 234 15.31 13.22 16.79
CA VAL A 234 15.12 11.82 16.42
C VAL A 234 13.82 11.34 17.06
N SER A 235 12.91 10.80 16.29
CA SER A 235 11.65 10.24 16.78
C SER A 235 11.34 8.96 16.04
N PHE A 236 11.04 7.89 16.80
CA PHE A 236 10.66 6.60 16.23
C PHE A 236 9.77 5.81 17.19
N PHE A 237 8.98 4.91 16.59
CA PHE A 237 8.19 3.94 17.35
C PHE A 237 8.80 2.55 17.19
N VAL A 238 8.73 1.76 18.25
CA VAL A 238 8.97 0.31 18.18
C VAL A 238 7.63 -0.39 18.41
N ILE A 239 7.28 -1.27 17.47
CA ILE A 239 6.10 -2.12 17.52
C ILE A 239 6.59 -3.56 17.62
N THR A 240 6.02 -4.36 18.55
CA THR A 240 6.36 -5.78 18.71
C THR A 240 5.15 -6.66 18.46
N GLY A 241 5.38 -7.89 17.99
CA GLY A 241 4.34 -8.91 17.80
C GLY A 241 4.94 -10.32 17.83
N LYS A 242 4.24 -11.28 18.43
CA LYS A 242 4.63 -12.70 18.41
C LYS A 242 4.42 -13.33 17.04
N THR A 243 3.53 -12.75 16.27
CA THR A 243 3.23 -13.10 14.87
C THR A 243 3.26 -11.84 14.02
N SER A 244 3.41 -12.01 12.71
CA SER A 244 3.29 -10.88 11.78
C SER A 244 1.92 -10.19 11.90
N ASP A 245 0.84 -10.93 12.09
CA ASP A 245 -0.50 -10.36 12.23
C ASP A 245 -0.62 -9.48 13.49
N GLU A 246 -0.02 -9.86 14.62
CA GLU A 246 0.04 -9.01 15.83
C GLU A 246 0.88 -7.74 15.59
N LEU A 247 1.97 -7.84 14.83
CA LEU A 247 2.79 -6.69 14.45
C LEU A 247 1.97 -5.68 13.61
N TYR A 248 1.26 -6.17 12.59
CA TYR A 248 0.41 -5.31 11.74
C TYR A 248 -0.81 -4.77 12.47
N ALA A 249 -1.37 -5.50 13.42
CA ALA A 249 -2.41 -4.98 14.31
C ALA A 249 -1.90 -3.81 15.17
N GLY A 250 -0.64 -3.88 15.62
CA GLY A 250 0.05 -2.77 16.27
C GLY A 250 0.23 -1.57 15.33
N TYR A 251 0.67 -1.81 14.09
CA TYR A 251 0.81 -0.76 13.09
C TYR A 251 -0.53 -0.08 12.78
N ALA A 252 -1.59 -0.87 12.55
CA ALA A 252 -2.93 -0.34 12.29
C ALA A 252 -3.49 0.43 13.50
N LYS A 253 -3.20 -0.01 14.73
CA LYS A 253 -3.55 0.74 15.93
C LYS A 253 -2.84 2.08 16.01
N LEU A 254 -1.57 2.14 15.64
CA LEU A 254 -0.77 3.37 15.65
C LEU A 254 -1.19 4.35 14.55
N THR A 255 -1.40 3.87 13.33
CA THR A 255 -1.52 4.71 12.12
C THR A 255 -2.94 4.81 11.57
N GLY A 256 -3.87 4.06 12.13
CA GLY A 256 -5.26 3.95 11.68
C GLY A 256 -5.54 2.63 10.92
N ALA A 257 -6.74 2.10 11.10
CA ALA A 257 -7.17 0.87 10.46
C ALA A 257 -7.25 1.01 8.93
N THR A 258 -6.98 -0.07 8.21
CA THR A 258 -7.18 -0.18 6.77
C THR A 258 -8.67 -0.42 6.50
N PRO A 259 -9.43 0.47 5.84
CA PRO A 259 -10.82 0.23 5.50
C PRO A 259 -10.98 -0.99 4.58
N LEU A 260 -12.11 -1.68 4.68
CA LEU A 260 -12.47 -2.71 3.70
C LEU A 260 -12.92 -2.03 2.40
N PRO A 261 -12.24 -2.22 1.26
CA PRO A 261 -12.67 -1.64 -0.01
C PRO A 261 -14.06 -2.14 -0.44
N PRO A 262 -14.76 -1.44 -1.33
CA PRO A 262 -15.89 -2.00 -2.03
C PRO A 262 -15.51 -3.34 -2.66
N LYS A 263 -16.42 -4.30 -2.71
CA LYS A 263 -16.15 -5.64 -3.28
C LYS A 263 -15.65 -5.56 -4.72
N ALA A 264 -16.13 -4.57 -5.48
CA ALA A 264 -15.70 -4.25 -6.83
C ALA A 264 -14.19 -3.93 -6.94
N GLY A 265 -13.57 -3.40 -5.88
CA GLY A 265 -12.13 -3.12 -5.84
C GLY A 265 -11.24 -4.38 -5.87
N PHE A 266 -11.81 -5.55 -5.59
CA PHE A 266 -11.13 -6.85 -5.72
C PHE A 266 -11.40 -7.55 -7.05
N GLY A 267 -12.35 -7.06 -7.86
CA GLY A 267 -12.60 -7.51 -9.22
C GLY A 267 -11.65 -6.89 -10.24
N LEU A 268 -11.95 -7.05 -11.52
CA LEU A 268 -11.16 -6.43 -12.59
C LEU A 268 -11.45 -4.93 -12.68
N ILE A 269 -10.39 -4.13 -12.68
CA ILE A 269 -10.38 -2.71 -12.98
C ILE A 269 -9.80 -2.54 -14.39
N GLN A 270 -10.67 -2.19 -15.35
CA GLN A 270 -10.29 -1.98 -16.76
C GLN A 270 -10.01 -0.52 -17.01
N SER A 271 -8.82 -0.22 -17.48
CA SER A 271 -8.33 1.12 -17.76
C SER A 271 -7.51 1.16 -19.06
N LYS A 272 -7.30 2.36 -19.59
CA LYS A 272 -6.43 2.68 -20.71
C LYS A 272 -5.96 4.12 -20.55
N ALA A 273 -4.75 4.44 -20.96
CA ALA A 273 -4.23 5.79 -21.05
C ALA A 273 -4.23 6.22 -22.54
N ARG A 274 -5.39 6.61 -23.11
CA ARG A 274 -6.73 6.89 -22.50
C ARG A 274 -7.85 6.40 -23.44
N TYR A 275 -9.08 6.30 -22.92
CA TYR A 275 -10.26 6.26 -23.78
C TYR A 275 -10.55 7.66 -24.30
N GLU A 276 -10.66 7.80 -25.62
CA GLU A 276 -10.80 9.10 -26.28
C GLU A 276 -12.24 9.60 -26.39
N SER A 277 -13.20 8.72 -26.12
CA SER A 277 -14.62 9.09 -26.15
C SER A 277 -15.49 8.23 -25.21
N GLN A 278 -16.65 8.78 -24.86
CA GLN A 278 -17.71 8.05 -24.15
C GLN A 278 -18.09 6.77 -24.89
N LYS A 279 -18.15 6.82 -26.24
CA LYS A 279 -18.48 5.66 -27.06
C LYS A 279 -17.45 4.56 -26.92
N GLU A 280 -16.15 4.87 -27.04
CA GLU A 280 -15.06 3.90 -26.91
C GLU A 280 -15.12 3.19 -25.53
N LEU A 281 -15.26 3.96 -24.44
CA LEU A 281 -15.35 3.41 -23.09
C LEU A 281 -16.54 2.44 -22.97
N LEU A 282 -17.70 2.82 -23.46
CA LEU A 282 -18.89 1.96 -23.43
C LEU A 282 -18.77 0.74 -24.36
N ASP A 283 -18.11 0.86 -25.51
CA ASP A 283 -17.86 -0.26 -26.42
C ASP A 283 -16.99 -1.33 -25.74
N ILE A 284 -15.97 -0.94 -24.98
CA ILE A 284 -15.15 -1.87 -24.20
C ILE A 284 -15.99 -2.53 -23.10
N ALA A 285 -16.77 -1.78 -22.35
CA ALA A 285 -17.65 -2.33 -21.31
C ALA A 285 -18.65 -3.36 -21.88
N ASN A 286 -19.29 -3.02 -23.00
CA ASN A 286 -20.17 -3.94 -23.74
C ASN A 286 -19.42 -5.16 -24.28
N GLY A 287 -18.19 -4.99 -24.73
CA GLY A 287 -17.31 -6.07 -25.21
C GLY A 287 -17.08 -7.16 -24.17
N TYR A 288 -16.85 -6.78 -22.90
CA TYR A 288 -16.78 -7.74 -21.78
C TYR A 288 -18.10 -8.49 -21.58
N ARG A 289 -19.23 -7.79 -21.61
CA ARG A 289 -20.56 -8.44 -21.43
C ARG A 289 -20.91 -9.38 -22.59
N GLN A 290 -20.62 -8.99 -23.83
CA GLN A 290 -20.87 -9.82 -25.02
C GLN A 290 -20.04 -11.12 -25.02
N ARG A 291 -18.83 -11.08 -24.45
CA ARG A 291 -17.95 -12.24 -24.30
C ARG A 291 -18.21 -13.05 -23.04
N ASN A 292 -19.20 -12.64 -22.24
CA ASN A 292 -19.47 -13.24 -20.93
C ASN A 292 -18.23 -13.27 -20.03
N LEU A 293 -17.47 -12.17 -20.05
CA LEU A 293 -16.31 -11.94 -19.20
C LEU A 293 -16.70 -11.04 -18.02
N PRO A 294 -16.25 -11.36 -16.79
CA PRO A 294 -16.54 -10.53 -15.65
C PRO A 294 -15.73 -9.21 -15.68
N LEU A 295 -16.38 -8.16 -15.19
CA LEU A 295 -15.76 -6.82 -15.05
C LEU A 295 -16.53 -6.01 -14.02
N ASP A 296 -15.81 -5.35 -13.11
CA ASP A 296 -16.39 -4.53 -12.05
C ASP A 296 -16.23 -3.04 -12.26
N VAL A 297 -15.08 -2.59 -12.77
CA VAL A 297 -14.76 -1.15 -12.78
C VAL A 297 -14.22 -0.73 -14.14
N MET A 298 -14.80 0.34 -14.69
CA MET A 298 -14.26 1.09 -15.82
C MET A 298 -13.59 2.37 -15.32
N VAL A 299 -12.43 2.71 -15.88
CA VAL A 299 -11.68 3.90 -15.50
C VAL A 299 -11.67 4.92 -16.63
N LEU A 300 -12.02 6.15 -16.32
CA LEU A 300 -11.83 7.30 -17.19
C LEU A 300 -10.55 8.03 -16.77
N ASP A 301 -9.52 7.92 -17.60
CA ASP A 301 -8.22 8.52 -17.37
C ASP A 301 -8.15 9.94 -17.96
N TRP A 302 -7.03 10.61 -17.73
CA TRP A 302 -6.71 12.00 -18.06
C TRP A 302 -7.16 12.47 -19.45
N PHE A 303 -7.08 13.79 -19.72
CA PHE A 303 -7.59 14.47 -20.94
C PHE A 303 -9.09 14.31 -21.21
N TYR A 304 -9.89 13.92 -20.22
CA TYR A 304 -11.34 14.02 -20.31
C TYR A 304 -11.84 15.46 -20.04
N TRP A 305 -10.99 16.30 -19.48
CA TRP A 305 -11.27 17.70 -19.11
C TRP A 305 -11.04 18.65 -20.29
N THR A 306 -11.65 19.84 -20.23
CA THR A 306 -11.40 20.91 -21.20
C THR A 306 -9.99 21.49 -21.05
N ARG A 307 -9.46 21.47 -19.80
CA ARG A 307 -8.12 21.91 -19.42
C ARG A 307 -7.74 21.29 -18.06
N MET A 308 -6.48 20.94 -17.87
CA MET A 308 -6.01 20.37 -16.61
C MET A 308 -6.29 21.33 -15.43
N GLY A 309 -6.86 20.79 -14.35
CA GLY A 309 -7.24 21.54 -13.15
C GLY A 309 -8.56 22.27 -13.24
N GLN A 310 -9.30 22.21 -14.35
CA GLN A 310 -10.66 22.77 -14.40
C GLN A 310 -11.68 21.89 -13.67
N LEU A 311 -11.33 20.63 -13.41
CA LEU A 311 -12.21 19.66 -12.75
C LEU A 311 -13.61 19.66 -13.41
N ASP A 312 -13.61 19.60 -14.74
CA ASP A 312 -14.81 19.53 -15.60
C ASP A 312 -14.68 18.35 -16.57
N ILE A 313 -15.72 18.08 -17.33
CA ILE A 313 -15.72 17.04 -18.35
C ILE A 313 -16.00 17.67 -19.71
N ASP A 314 -15.14 17.44 -20.69
CA ASP A 314 -15.30 17.91 -22.06
C ASP A 314 -16.47 17.18 -22.74
N ARG A 315 -17.56 17.92 -22.94
CA ARG A 315 -18.79 17.39 -23.54
C ARG A 315 -18.68 17.08 -25.02
N SER A 316 -17.60 17.49 -25.69
CA SER A 316 -17.36 17.11 -27.09
C SER A 316 -16.94 15.64 -27.22
N TYR A 317 -16.25 15.11 -26.22
CA TYR A 317 -15.82 13.71 -26.15
C TYR A 317 -16.71 12.84 -25.25
N PHE A 318 -17.23 13.42 -24.18
CA PHE A 318 -18.10 12.75 -23.18
C PHE A 318 -19.40 13.56 -23.04
N PRO A 319 -20.33 13.44 -24.02
CA PRO A 319 -21.51 14.31 -24.10
C PRO A 319 -22.48 14.12 -22.95
N ASP A 320 -22.60 12.89 -22.41
CA ASP A 320 -23.51 12.54 -21.33
C ASP A 320 -22.85 11.61 -20.30
N PRO A 321 -21.99 12.13 -19.40
CA PRO A 321 -21.35 11.32 -18.37
C PRO A 321 -22.32 10.67 -17.39
N ASN A 322 -23.46 11.31 -17.06
CA ASN A 322 -24.47 10.69 -16.22
C ASN A 322 -25.07 9.45 -16.90
N GLY A 323 -25.54 9.59 -18.15
CA GLY A 323 -26.06 8.46 -18.91
C GLY A 323 -25.01 7.38 -19.18
N MET A 324 -23.73 7.74 -19.29
CA MET A 324 -22.61 6.77 -19.36
C MET A 324 -22.53 5.95 -18.06
N ASN A 325 -22.50 6.61 -16.91
CA ASN A 325 -22.42 5.95 -15.61
C ASN A 325 -23.68 5.12 -15.32
N ASP A 326 -24.88 5.58 -15.72
CA ASP A 326 -26.12 4.82 -15.60
C ASP A 326 -26.07 3.52 -16.43
N GLN A 327 -25.49 3.56 -17.64
CA GLN A 327 -25.29 2.37 -18.48
C GLN A 327 -24.29 1.40 -17.84
N LEU A 328 -23.18 1.90 -17.28
CA LEU A 328 -22.20 1.05 -16.55
C LEU A 328 -22.87 0.38 -15.34
N ASN A 329 -23.63 1.15 -14.56
CA ASN A 329 -24.36 0.65 -13.39
C ASN A 329 -25.40 -0.41 -13.79
N ALA A 330 -26.13 -0.23 -14.90
CA ALA A 330 -27.07 -1.22 -15.43
C ALA A 330 -26.41 -2.52 -15.84
N MET A 331 -25.13 -2.46 -16.22
CA MET A 331 -24.28 -3.64 -16.50
C MET A 331 -23.65 -4.24 -15.23
N GLY A 332 -23.91 -3.70 -14.03
CA GLY A 332 -23.28 -4.12 -12.77
C GLY A 332 -21.81 -3.68 -12.66
N MET A 333 -21.42 -2.65 -13.37
CA MET A 333 -20.09 -2.03 -13.31
C MET A 333 -20.14 -0.71 -12.54
N ARG A 334 -19.00 -0.27 -12.06
CA ARG A 334 -18.77 1.02 -11.40
C ARG A 334 -17.72 1.82 -12.15
N SER A 335 -17.55 3.08 -11.80
CA SER A 335 -16.60 3.96 -12.46
C SER A 335 -15.59 4.60 -11.51
N ILE A 336 -14.35 4.70 -11.98
CA ILE A 336 -13.29 5.54 -11.42
C ILE A 336 -12.97 6.63 -12.44
N ILE A 337 -12.65 7.83 -11.98
CA ILE A 337 -12.15 8.91 -12.79
C ILE A 337 -10.83 9.46 -12.23
N SER A 338 -9.86 9.72 -13.11
CA SER A 338 -8.57 10.29 -12.75
C SER A 338 -8.72 11.76 -12.35
N VAL A 339 -8.11 12.16 -11.26
CA VAL A 339 -8.11 13.55 -10.77
C VAL A 339 -6.70 13.94 -10.39
N TRP A 340 -6.21 15.03 -10.96
CA TRP A 340 -4.86 15.51 -10.77
C TRP A 340 -4.82 16.76 -9.89
N PRO A 341 -3.83 16.90 -9.01
CA PRO A 341 -3.70 18.07 -8.12
C PRO A 341 -3.07 19.28 -8.82
N ARG A 342 -2.97 19.28 -10.14
CA ARG A 342 -2.27 20.26 -10.97
C ARG A 342 -3.25 21.19 -11.69
N PHE A 343 -2.91 22.47 -11.78
CA PHE A 343 -3.75 23.53 -12.37
C PHE A 343 -2.95 24.32 -13.39
N GLU A 344 -3.37 24.27 -14.65
CA GLU A 344 -2.76 25.07 -15.72
C GLU A 344 -3.03 26.57 -15.50
N ARG A 345 -2.01 27.40 -15.84
CA ARG A 345 -2.00 28.84 -15.61
C ARG A 345 -3.22 29.56 -16.24
N GLU A 346 -3.68 29.12 -17.38
CA GLU A 346 -4.84 29.68 -18.08
C GLU A 346 -6.17 29.04 -17.64
N GLY A 347 -6.17 28.14 -16.64
CA GLY A 347 -7.35 27.50 -16.12
C GLY A 347 -8.19 28.43 -15.25
N ARG A 348 -9.52 28.23 -15.23
CA ARG A 348 -10.48 29.09 -14.50
C ARG A 348 -10.18 29.27 -13.02
N TYR A 349 -9.50 28.33 -12.38
CA TYR A 349 -9.23 28.36 -10.94
C TYR A 349 -7.84 28.87 -10.58
N PHE A 350 -6.93 29.02 -11.54
CA PHE A 350 -5.53 29.33 -11.28
C PHE A 350 -5.37 30.64 -10.49
N GLU A 351 -5.94 31.74 -10.99
CA GLU A 351 -5.82 33.07 -10.33
C GLU A 351 -6.52 33.09 -8.96
N TYR A 352 -7.61 32.32 -8.79
CA TYR A 352 -8.25 32.20 -7.49
C TYR A 352 -7.36 31.47 -6.48
N LEU A 353 -6.78 30.33 -6.86
CA LEU A 353 -5.88 29.56 -5.98
C LEU A 353 -4.60 30.33 -5.66
N LYS A 354 -4.06 31.02 -6.66
CA LYS A 354 -2.89 31.92 -6.49
C LYS A 354 -3.20 33.03 -5.48
N ALA A 355 -4.32 33.72 -5.63
CA ALA A 355 -4.73 34.79 -4.70
C ALA A 355 -4.99 34.29 -3.27
N LYS A 356 -5.28 33.02 -3.09
CA LYS A 356 -5.43 32.36 -1.78
C LYS A 356 -4.11 31.85 -1.19
N GLY A 357 -3.03 31.82 -1.96
CA GLY A 357 -1.77 31.20 -1.56
C GLY A 357 -1.91 29.67 -1.38
N TRP A 358 -2.69 28.99 -2.25
CA TRP A 358 -3.01 27.58 -2.13
C TRP A 358 -2.22 26.68 -3.11
N PHE A 359 -1.18 27.23 -3.74
CA PHE A 359 -0.21 26.47 -4.51
C PHE A 359 1.08 26.25 -3.71
N LEU A 360 1.83 25.22 -4.08
CA LEU A 360 3.24 25.16 -3.71
C LEU A 360 3.95 26.42 -4.21
N HIS A 361 4.79 27.00 -3.40
CA HIS A 361 5.39 28.29 -3.70
C HIS A 361 6.91 28.30 -3.46
N ASP A 362 7.58 29.28 -4.05
CA ASP A 362 8.96 29.60 -3.74
C ASP A 362 9.05 30.40 -2.42
N LYS A 363 10.27 30.72 -2.00
CA LYS A 363 10.52 31.48 -0.76
C LYS A 363 9.96 32.89 -0.75
N ASP A 364 9.67 33.43 -1.94
CA ASP A 364 9.09 34.77 -2.10
C ASP A 364 7.56 34.73 -2.11
N GLY A 365 6.97 33.51 -1.99
CA GLY A 365 5.53 33.26 -1.98
C GLY A 365 4.90 33.19 -3.38
N ASN A 366 5.71 33.12 -4.44
CA ASN A 366 5.20 32.96 -5.79
C ASN A 366 4.87 31.49 -6.07
N PRO A 367 3.74 31.19 -6.73
CA PRO A 367 3.45 29.82 -7.13
C PRO A 367 4.56 29.25 -8.02
N ILE A 368 4.94 27.99 -7.77
CA ILE A 368 5.80 27.25 -8.67
C ILE A 368 4.94 26.72 -9.81
N ASP A 369 4.87 27.49 -10.89
CA ASP A 369 3.94 27.26 -12.00
C ASP A 369 4.61 26.83 -13.33
N GLY A 370 5.92 26.64 -13.29
CA GLY A 370 6.73 26.15 -14.42
C GLY A 370 6.91 24.64 -14.45
N LEU A 371 6.13 23.91 -13.67
CA LEU A 371 6.26 22.45 -13.61
C LEU A 371 5.99 21.85 -14.99
N PRO A 372 6.88 20.99 -15.51
CA PRO A 372 6.65 20.30 -16.75
C PRO A 372 5.36 19.51 -16.61
N SER A 373 4.36 19.84 -17.40
CA SER A 373 3.20 18.98 -17.57
C SER A 373 3.41 18.15 -18.81
N ARG A 374 2.88 16.93 -18.84
CA ARG A 374 2.84 16.08 -20.02
C ARG A 374 1.96 16.67 -21.14
N SER A 375 1.13 17.66 -20.81
CA SER A 375 0.61 18.63 -21.76
C SER A 375 1.66 19.74 -21.87
N ASP A 376 2.05 20.24 -23.01
CA ASP A 376 3.03 21.32 -23.24
C ASP A 376 2.70 22.65 -22.53
N ARG A 377 1.93 22.62 -21.43
CA ARG A 377 1.37 23.76 -20.74
C ARG A 377 1.83 23.77 -19.28
N ALA A 378 2.39 24.88 -18.87
CA ALA A 378 2.82 25.10 -17.50
C ALA A 378 1.65 25.15 -16.52
N GLY A 379 1.82 24.57 -15.33
CA GLY A 379 0.84 24.58 -14.26
C GLY A 379 1.48 24.54 -12.88
N ALA A 380 0.68 24.73 -11.85
CA ALA A 380 1.10 24.68 -10.46
C ALA A 380 0.39 23.56 -9.69
N LEU A 381 1.05 23.02 -8.69
CA LEU A 381 0.51 21.98 -7.82
C LEU A 381 -0.20 22.62 -6.62
N ILE A 382 -1.42 22.16 -6.30
CA ILE A 382 -2.12 22.63 -5.10
C ILE A 382 -1.40 22.16 -3.83
N ASP A 383 -1.31 23.06 -2.84
CA ASP A 383 -0.77 22.73 -1.53
C ASP A 383 -1.82 22.00 -0.67
N SER A 384 -1.79 20.69 -0.72
CA SER A 384 -2.68 19.85 0.08
C SER A 384 -2.32 19.77 1.56
N THR A 385 -1.21 20.39 2.00
CA THR A 385 -0.94 20.56 3.43
C THR A 385 -1.85 21.62 4.05
N ASN A 386 -2.36 22.55 3.22
CA ASN A 386 -3.33 23.55 3.64
C ASN A 386 -4.75 22.95 3.75
N PRO A 387 -5.39 22.94 4.95
CA PRO A 387 -6.72 22.36 5.12
C PRO A 387 -7.80 23.02 4.29
N GLN A 388 -7.72 24.33 4.05
CA GLN A 388 -8.70 25.06 3.26
C GLN A 388 -8.58 24.71 1.77
N ALA A 389 -7.35 24.50 1.28
CA ALA A 389 -7.11 24.07 -0.08
C ALA A 389 -7.66 22.65 -0.31
N ARG A 390 -7.44 21.72 0.64
CA ARG A 390 -8.02 20.37 0.60
C ARG A 390 -9.55 20.38 0.54
N GLU A 391 -10.18 21.16 1.43
CA GLU A 391 -11.64 21.27 1.49
C GLU A 391 -12.21 21.83 0.19
N TRP A 392 -11.57 22.87 -0.37
CA TRP A 392 -11.96 23.42 -1.65
C TRP A 392 -11.81 22.40 -2.79
N PHE A 393 -10.70 21.67 -2.82
CA PHE A 393 -10.42 20.68 -3.86
C PHE A 393 -11.48 19.57 -3.85
N TRP A 394 -11.77 19.00 -2.68
CA TRP A 394 -12.86 18.05 -2.53
C TRP A 394 -14.21 18.64 -2.97
N GLY A 395 -14.52 19.87 -2.55
CA GLY A 395 -15.75 20.54 -2.94
C GLY A 395 -15.92 20.60 -4.47
N LYS A 396 -14.82 20.85 -5.22
CA LYS A 396 -14.85 20.86 -6.68
C LYS A 396 -14.98 19.46 -7.28
N ILE A 397 -14.34 18.47 -6.71
CA ILE A 397 -14.53 17.06 -7.11
C ILE A 397 -16.01 16.67 -6.90
N ARG A 398 -16.56 16.93 -5.72
CA ARG A 398 -17.95 16.62 -5.40
C ARG A 398 -18.91 17.27 -6.38
N ASP A 399 -18.80 18.59 -6.55
CA ASP A 399 -19.78 19.39 -7.28
C ASP A 399 -19.72 19.18 -8.79
N ASN A 400 -18.55 18.94 -9.35
CA ASN A 400 -18.33 18.90 -10.80
C ASN A 400 -18.14 17.50 -11.36
N ILE A 401 -17.61 16.56 -10.57
CA ILE A 401 -17.23 15.20 -11.02
C ILE A 401 -18.16 14.15 -10.39
N ALA A 402 -18.22 14.08 -9.05
CA ALA A 402 -19.06 13.09 -8.37
C ALA A 402 -20.54 13.27 -8.71
N SER A 403 -20.99 14.52 -8.89
CA SER A 403 -22.34 14.86 -9.35
C SER A 403 -22.69 14.32 -10.74
N GLN A 404 -21.70 13.87 -11.51
CA GLN A 404 -21.86 13.23 -12.82
C GLN A 404 -21.96 11.70 -12.75
N GLY A 405 -22.10 11.14 -11.54
CA GLY A 405 -22.31 9.71 -11.33
C GLY A 405 -21.04 8.87 -11.15
N PHE A 406 -19.86 9.49 -11.10
CA PHE A 406 -18.62 8.75 -10.82
C PHE A 406 -18.59 8.30 -9.35
N ASP A 407 -18.23 7.03 -9.16
CA ASP A 407 -18.23 6.39 -7.84
C ASP A 407 -16.98 6.73 -7.04
N TRP A 408 -15.78 6.56 -7.65
CA TRP A 408 -14.48 6.63 -6.99
C TRP A 408 -13.48 7.46 -7.79
N PHE A 409 -12.36 7.79 -7.13
CA PHE A 409 -11.37 8.71 -7.68
C PHE A 409 -9.99 8.05 -7.74
N TRP A 410 -9.32 8.26 -8.88
CA TRP A 410 -7.92 7.98 -9.04
C TRP A 410 -7.16 9.28 -8.83
N LEU A 411 -6.42 9.37 -7.72
CA LEU A 411 -5.56 10.51 -7.41
C LEU A 411 -4.18 10.20 -7.95
N ASP A 412 -3.90 10.73 -9.13
CA ASP A 412 -2.63 10.63 -9.82
C ASP A 412 -1.74 11.83 -9.51
N GLU A 413 -0.44 11.72 -9.77
CA GLU A 413 0.57 12.74 -9.47
C GLU A 413 0.50 13.25 -8.01
N THR A 414 0.44 12.31 -7.09
CA THR A 414 0.37 12.59 -5.64
C THR A 414 1.75 12.67 -4.98
N GLU A 415 2.81 12.53 -5.72
CA GLU A 415 4.19 12.78 -5.31
C GLU A 415 4.68 14.14 -5.83
N PRO A 416 5.38 14.94 -5.03
CA PRO A 416 5.91 16.23 -5.46
C PRO A 416 7.30 16.12 -6.13
N ASP A 417 7.59 15.01 -6.79
CA ASP A 417 8.92 14.67 -7.34
C ASP A 417 9.39 15.55 -8.50
N LEU A 418 8.45 16.18 -9.21
CA LEU A 418 8.75 17.11 -10.31
C LEU A 418 8.87 18.57 -9.85
N VAL A 419 8.75 18.84 -8.55
CA VAL A 419 8.87 20.18 -8.00
C VAL A 419 10.35 20.51 -7.77
N PRO A 420 10.84 21.69 -8.21
CA PRO A 420 12.21 22.09 -7.99
C PRO A 420 12.58 22.15 -6.51
N ASP A 421 13.81 21.84 -6.16
CA ASP A 421 14.31 21.97 -4.79
C ASP A 421 14.03 23.35 -4.19
N GLY A 422 13.78 23.40 -2.89
CA GLY A 422 13.55 24.64 -2.16
C GLY A 422 12.14 25.22 -2.27
N TYR A 423 11.17 24.40 -2.67
CA TYR A 423 9.74 24.76 -2.59
C TYR A 423 9.25 24.78 -1.14
N GLU A 424 8.16 25.50 -0.94
CA GLU A 424 7.51 25.64 0.36
C GLU A 424 6.06 25.15 0.30
N TYR A 425 5.66 24.48 1.39
CA TYR A 425 4.27 24.24 1.76
C TYR A 425 3.79 25.32 2.73
N SER A 426 2.49 25.41 2.95
CA SER A 426 1.92 26.27 4.00
C SER A 426 2.37 25.89 5.42
N ILE A 427 2.87 24.69 5.63
CA ILE A 427 3.37 24.18 6.92
C ILE A 427 4.89 24.24 7.07
N GLY A 428 5.63 24.67 6.03
CA GLY A 428 7.09 24.78 6.04
C GLY A 428 7.75 24.22 4.77
N SER A 429 9.09 24.08 4.81
CA SER A 429 9.86 23.73 3.62
C SER A 429 9.51 22.35 3.05
N GLY A 430 9.55 22.25 1.73
CA GLY A 430 9.37 20.99 1.01
C GLY A 430 10.39 19.94 1.40
N ASP A 431 11.63 20.34 1.69
CA ASP A 431 12.67 19.42 2.14
C ASP A 431 12.32 18.76 3.49
N ARG A 432 11.62 19.48 4.38
CA ARG A 432 11.16 18.97 5.68
C ARG A 432 9.98 18.01 5.56
N TYR A 433 9.09 18.26 4.62
CA TYR A 433 7.81 17.54 4.48
C TYR A 433 7.69 16.75 3.16
N HIS A 434 8.82 16.41 2.53
CA HIS A 434 8.90 15.81 1.19
C HIS A 434 7.95 14.61 0.99
N ASN A 435 7.97 13.67 1.93
CA ASN A 435 7.18 12.43 1.81
C ASN A 435 5.72 12.56 2.28
N LEU A 436 5.31 13.72 2.80
CA LEU A 436 4.00 13.87 3.46
C LEU A 436 2.84 14.05 2.48
N PHE A 437 3.10 14.62 1.30
CA PHE A 437 2.06 15.06 0.36
C PHE A 437 1.01 13.98 0.02
N PRO A 438 1.38 12.71 -0.30
CA PRO A 438 0.40 11.67 -0.63
C PRO A 438 -0.62 11.44 0.48
N LEU A 439 -0.17 11.43 1.74
CA LEU A 439 -1.04 11.24 2.88
C LEU A 439 -2.06 12.37 2.99
N VAL A 440 -1.61 13.63 3.01
CA VAL A 440 -2.52 14.77 3.22
C VAL A 440 -3.43 15.00 2.04
N HIS A 441 -2.96 14.74 0.82
CA HIS A 441 -3.78 14.86 -0.39
C HIS A 441 -4.92 13.83 -0.40
N THR A 442 -4.62 12.56 -0.16
CA THR A 442 -5.63 11.51 -0.07
C THR A 442 -6.57 11.70 1.13
N THR A 443 -6.08 12.25 2.25
CA THR A 443 -6.92 12.57 3.43
C THR A 443 -8.02 13.56 3.07
N GLY A 444 -7.74 14.62 2.30
CA GLY A 444 -8.76 15.59 1.91
C GLY A 444 -9.93 14.98 1.15
N VAL A 445 -9.65 14.06 0.23
CA VAL A 445 -10.68 13.36 -0.55
C VAL A 445 -11.40 12.31 0.31
N ALA A 446 -10.68 11.57 1.15
CA ALA A 446 -11.26 10.53 2.01
C ALA A 446 -12.24 11.12 3.04
N GLU A 447 -11.81 12.16 3.78
CA GLU A 447 -12.62 12.83 4.80
C GLU A 447 -13.82 13.55 4.18
N GLY A 448 -13.59 14.22 3.04
CA GLY A 448 -14.67 14.89 2.30
C GLY A 448 -15.70 13.89 1.80
N SER A 449 -15.27 12.77 1.23
CA SER A 449 -16.18 11.71 0.78
C SER A 449 -16.95 11.07 1.94
N GLU A 450 -16.30 10.79 3.06
CA GLU A 450 -16.96 10.23 4.25
C GLU A 450 -18.02 11.18 4.81
N ARG A 451 -17.72 12.48 4.89
CA ARG A 451 -18.65 13.51 5.37
C ARG A 451 -19.88 13.65 4.47
N ASP A 452 -19.65 13.74 3.16
CA ASP A 452 -20.71 14.08 2.20
C ASP A 452 -21.44 12.84 1.67
N ARG A 453 -20.84 11.65 1.78
CA ARG A 453 -21.40 10.34 1.37
C ARG A 453 -21.22 9.26 2.46
N PRO A 454 -21.70 9.47 3.70
CA PRO A 454 -21.33 8.65 4.87
C PRO A 454 -21.74 7.18 4.77
N ASN A 455 -22.72 6.86 3.96
CA ASN A 455 -23.15 5.47 3.73
C ASN A 455 -22.45 4.81 2.53
N PHE A 456 -21.71 5.57 1.73
CA PHE A 456 -21.03 5.07 0.55
C PHE A 456 -19.61 4.61 0.92
N ARG A 457 -19.25 3.40 0.52
CA ARG A 457 -17.91 2.86 0.76
C ARG A 457 -16.92 3.49 -0.20
N ASN A 458 -16.08 4.36 0.35
CA ASN A 458 -15.06 5.06 -0.42
C ASN A 458 -13.93 4.11 -0.86
N MET A 459 -13.34 4.44 -2.00
CA MET A 459 -12.13 3.82 -2.54
C MET A 459 -11.34 4.89 -3.29
N ILE A 460 -10.05 4.96 -3.04
CA ILE A 460 -9.14 5.86 -3.73
C ILE A 460 -8.06 5.02 -4.39
N LEU A 461 -7.86 5.18 -5.69
CA LEU A 461 -6.68 4.67 -6.37
C LEU A 461 -5.59 5.74 -6.29
N ALA A 462 -4.47 5.47 -5.59
CA ALA A 462 -3.42 6.45 -5.33
C ALA A 462 -2.06 5.94 -5.80
N ARG A 463 -1.29 6.81 -6.49
CA ARG A 463 0.02 6.45 -7.02
C ARG A 463 1.09 6.37 -5.94
N ALA A 464 1.09 7.29 -5.01
CA ALA A 464 2.04 7.35 -3.92
C ALA A 464 1.35 7.19 -2.56
N ALA A 465 2.15 6.89 -1.55
CA ALA A 465 1.70 6.70 -0.18
C ALA A 465 2.77 7.15 0.82
N TYR A 466 2.36 7.46 2.03
CA TYR A 466 3.22 7.69 3.18
C TYR A 466 2.68 6.91 4.38
N LEU A 467 3.40 6.93 5.48
CA LEU A 467 3.01 6.33 6.76
C LEU A 467 1.55 6.68 7.11
N GLY A 468 0.69 5.69 7.25
CA GLY A 468 -0.73 5.90 7.59
C GLY A 468 -1.67 6.10 6.39
N SER A 469 -1.20 6.11 5.14
CA SER A 469 -2.06 6.31 3.96
C SER A 469 -3.14 5.23 3.79
N GLN A 470 -2.95 4.03 4.36
CA GLN A 470 -3.95 2.95 4.31
C GLN A 470 -5.30 3.36 4.91
N ARG A 471 -5.32 4.26 5.91
CA ARG A 471 -6.55 4.70 6.58
C ARG A 471 -7.51 5.47 5.67
N ASN A 472 -7.01 6.00 4.58
CA ASN A 472 -7.78 6.77 3.60
C ASN A 472 -8.53 5.88 2.58
N GLY A 473 -8.46 4.55 2.70
CA GLY A 473 -9.14 3.61 1.79
C GLY A 473 -8.43 3.46 0.45
N GLY A 474 -7.09 3.60 0.45
CA GLY A 474 -6.26 3.52 -0.75
C GLY A 474 -6.12 2.10 -1.31
N LEU A 475 -6.33 1.96 -2.63
CA LEU A 475 -5.70 0.97 -3.48
C LEU A 475 -4.48 1.62 -4.12
N PHE A 476 -3.37 0.92 -4.17
CA PHE A 476 -2.11 1.46 -4.66
C PHE A 476 -1.60 0.66 -5.85
N TRP A 477 -0.83 1.30 -6.74
CA TRP A 477 -0.17 0.61 -7.83
C TRP A 477 1.27 1.09 -7.99
N SER A 478 2.05 0.34 -8.75
CA SER A 478 3.49 0.53 -8.90
C SER A 478 3.92 1.69 -9.80
N SER A 479 2.99 2.61 -10.16
CA SER A 479 3.23 3.71 -11.09
C SER A 479 3.48 3.27 -12.55
N ASP A 480 4.12 4.11 -13.35
CA ASP A 480 4.29 4.01 -14.81
C ASP A 480 5.41 3.01 -15.19
N VAL A 481 5.24 1.76 -14.83
CA VAL A 481 6.24 0.72 -15.05
C VAL A 481 6.46 0.41 -16.54
N LYS A 482 7.69 0.03 -16.89
CA LYS A 482 8.03 -0.41 -18.23
C LYS A 482 7.38 -1.74 -18.59
N SER A 483 7.02 -1.91 -19.86
CA SER A 483 6.50 -3.18 -20.39
C SER A 483 7.66 -4.11 -20.74
N THR A 484 8.36 -4.61 -19.72
CA THR A 484 9.53 -5.50 -19.86
C THR A 484 9.50 -6.65 -18.87
N TRP A 485 10.18 -7.73 -19.19
CA TRP A 485 10.34 -8.89 -18.29
C TRP A 485 11.08 -8.53 -17.01
N GLU A 486 12.09 -7.66 -17.10
CA GLU A 486 12.82 -7.15 -15.94
C GLU A 486 11.89 -6.38 -14.99
N ALA A 487 11.00 -5.55 -15.54
CA ALA A 487 10.02 -4.83 -14.73
C ALA A 487 9.06 -5.80 -14.04
N LEU A 488 8.55 -6.83 -14.75
CA LEU A 488 7.71 -7.87 -14.15
C LEU A 488 8.43 -8.59 -12.99
N GLU A 489 9.69 -8.98 -13.19
CA GLU A 489 10.49 -9.65 -12.15
C GLU A 489 10.59 -8.78 -10.88
N ARG A 490 10.83 -7.48 -11.04
CA ARG A 490 10.97 -6.53 -9.93
C ARG A 490 9.66 -6.17 -9.24
N GLN A 491 8.50 -6.33 -9.92
CA GLN A 491 7.19 -6.07 -9.31
C GLN A 491 6.89 -6.99 -8.13
N VAL A 492 7.37 -8.23 -8.14
CA VAL A 492 7.06 -9.19 -7.07
C VAL A 492 7.66 -8.72 -5.73
N PRO A 493 8.99 -8.53 -5.59
CA PRO A 493 9.57 -8.04 -4.34
C PRO A 493 9.16 -6.60 -4.00
N ALA A 494 8.91 -5.73 -5.00
CA ALA A 494 8.41 -4.37 -4.74
C ALA A 494 7.03 -4.40 -4.06
N GLY A 495 6.09 -5.20 -4.56
CA GLY A 495 4.77 -5.38 -3.96
C GLY A 495 4.83 -6.02 -2.57
N LEU A 496 5.74 -6.98 -2.36
CA LEU A 496 5.92 -7.62 -1.05
C LEU A 496 6.46 -6.64 0.00
N ASN A 497 7.43 -5.79 -0.35
CA ASN A 497 7.93 -4.76 0.57
C ASN A 497 6.89 -3.66 0.81
N PHE A 498 6.12 -3.28 -0.21
CA PHE A 498 5.05 -2.32 -0.03
C PHE A 498 3.98 -2.84 0.95
N THR A 499 3.54 -4.08 0.79
CA THR A 499 2.58 -4.69 1.71
C THR A 499 3.18 -4.93 3.10
N ALA A 500 4.48 -5.27 3.18
CA ALA A 500 5.21 -5.35 4.44
C ALA A 500 5.30 -4.00 5.16
N SER A 501 5.14 -2.88 4.46
CA SER A 501 5.05 -1.54 5.07
C SER A 501 3.67 -1.20 5.66
N GLY A 502 2.74 -2.17 5.73
CA GLY A 502 1.41 -2.00 6.31
C GLY A 502 0.35 -1.43 5.35
N LEU A 503 0.64 -1.40 4.05
CA LEU A 503 -0.26 -0.92 2.98
C LEU A 503 -0.78 -2.12 2.18
N ALA A 504 -1.85 -2.75 2.65
CA ALA A 504 -2.27 -4.09 2.25
C ALA A 504 -2.79 -4.22 0.80
N TYR A 505 -3.26 -3.15 0.17
CA TYR A 505 -3.94 -3.21 -1.13
C TYR A 505 -3.06 -2.62 -2.23
N TRP A 506 -2.26 -3.48 -2.84
CA TRP A 506 -1.31 -3.14 -3.90
C TRP A 506 -1.54 -3.95 -5.17
N GLY A 507 -1.13 -3.41 -6.30
CA GLY A 507 -1.08 -4.08 -7.59
C GLY A 507 -0.11 -3.36 -8.53
N SER A 508 -0.07 -3.79 -9.79
CA SER A 508 0.70 -3.15 -10.85
C SER A 508 -0.14 -3.01 -12.10
N ASP A 509 0.28 -2.15 -13.02
CA ASP A 509 -0.32 -2.07 -14.34
C ASP A 509 0.03 -3.31 -15.14
N ILE A 510 -0.97 -4.16 -15.41
CA ILE A 510 -0.77 -5.45 -16.04
C ILE A 510 -0.19 -5.29 -17.44
N GLY A 511 0.97 -5.90 -17.65
CA GLY A 511 1.73 -5.81 -18.90
C GLY A 511 2.65 -4.59 -18.97
N GLY A 512 2.71 -3.77 -17.92
CA GLY A 512 3.41 -2.50 -17.87
C GLY A 512 2.57 -1.35 -18.44
N TRP A 513 2.87 -0.11 -18.03
CA TRP A 513 2.19 1.10 -18.51
C TRP A 513 2.78 1.65 -19.81
N GLN A 514 4.11 1.73 -19.90
CA GLN A 514 4.82 2.26 -21.05
C GLN A 514 4.68 1.34 -22.27
N TRP A 515 4.98 1.87 -23.46
CA TRP A 515 5.15 1.03 -24.64
C TRP A 515 6.21 -0.04 -24.40
N PRO A 516 6.02 -1.25 -24.93
CA PRO A 516 7.06 -2.27 -24.89
C PRO A 516 8.38 -1.74 -25.43
N SER A 517 9.46 -2.10 -24.76
CA SER A 517 10.81 -1.72 -25.12
C SER A 517 11.76 -2.89 -24.82
N GLY A 518 12.88 -2.94 -25.53
CA GLY A 518 13.87 -3.99 -25.35
C GLY A 518 14.00 -4.93 -26.54
N PRO A 519 14.85 -5.95 -26.47
CA PRO A 519 15.07 -6.90 -27.54
C PRO A 519 13.82 -7.78 -27.73
N LYS A 520 13.52 -8.07 -29.01
CA LYS A 520 12.49 -9.06 -29.36
C LYS A 520 12.90 -10.45 -28.88
N ALA A 521 11.93 -11.27 -28.52
CA ALA A 521 12.19 -12.65 -28.15
C ALA A 521 12.80 -13.44 -29.30
N GLU A 522 13.83 -14.23 -28.98
CA GLU A 522 14.38 -15.19 -29.95
C GLU A 522 13.42 -16.37 -30.18
N ASN A 523 12.74 -16.82 -29.14
CA ASN A 523 11.85 -17.99 -29.15
C ASN A 523 10.60 -17.74 -28.28
N PRO A 524 9.68 -16.84 -28.71
CA PRO A 524 8.47 -16.60 -27.94
C PRO A 524 7.55 -17.82 -27.96
N ILE A 525 6.97 -18.16 -26.82
CA ILE A 525 6.01 -19.30 -26.68
C ILE A 525 4.56 -18.88 -26.96
N LEU A 526 4.30 -17.59 -27.06
CA LEU A 526 3.02 -17.04 -27.44
C LEU A 526 3.23 -15.86 -28.38
N VAL A 527 2.78 -16.00 -29.61
CA VAL A 527 2.95 -14.97 -30.66
C VAL A 527 1.61 -14.69 -31.32
N ASP A 528 1.40 -13.47 -31.73
CA ASP A 528 0.38 -13.13 -32.73
C ASP A 528 1.02 -12.90 -34.11
N PRO A 529 1.16 -13.95 -34.93
CA PRO A 529 1.84 -13.87 -36.20
C PRO A 529 1.08 -13.02 -37.26
N ALA A 530 -0.20 -12.76 -37.01
CA ALA A 530 -1.02 -11.97 -37.92
C ALA A 530 -0.92 -10.46 -37.68
N GLY A 531 -0.19 -10.02 -36.61
CA GLY A 531 -0.16 -8.63 -36.20
C GLY A 531 -1.54 -8.05 -35.87
N ALA A 532 -2.47 -8.95 -35.50
CA ALA A 532 -3.85 -8.58 -35.20
C ALA A 532 -4.03 -7.99 -33.79
N THR A 533 -2.95 -7.97 -33.01
CA THR A 533 -2.96 -7.35 -31.69
C THR A 533 -2.87 -5.83 -31.80
N ALA A 534 -3.34 -5.15 -30.79
CA ALA A 534 -3.14 -3.72 -30.61
C ALA A 534 -1.66 -3.28 -30.65
N MET A 535 -0.72 -4.21 -30.47
CA MET A 535 0.73 -3.97 -30.49
C MET A 535 1.33 -4.03 -31.89
N GLY A 536 0.59 -4.55 -32.88
CA GLY A 536 1.04 -4.68 -34.27
C GLY A 536 2.23 -5.62 -34.48
N ALA A 537 2.84 -5.55 -35.65
CA ALA A 537 3.97 -6.39 -36.05
C ALA A 537 5.29 -6.05 -35.31
N ASP A 538 5.34 -4.92 -34.60
CA ASP A 538 6.57 -4.47 -33.95
C ASP A 538 6.88 -5.23 -32.66
N TYR A 539 5.84 -5.74 -31.95
CA TYR A 539 6.00 -6.48 -30.69
C TYR A 539 5.17 -7.78 -30.68
N PRO A 540 5.48 -8.75 -31.56
CA PRO A 540 4.69 -9.96 -31.70
C PRO A 540 4.75 -10.89 -30.49
N ASP A 541 5.75 -10.75 -29.63
CA ASP A 541 6.01 -11.51 -28.39
C ASP A 541 5.41 -10.88 -27.13
N TYR A 542 4.87 -9.66 -27.24
CA TYR A 542 4.26 -8.98 -26.09
C TYR A 542 3.08 -9.73 -25.46
N PRO A 543 2.22 -10.47 -26.19
CA PRO A 543 1.17 -11.26 -25.59
C PRO A 543 1.64 -12.24 -24.51
N GLU A 544 2.86 -12.80 -24.64
CA GLU A 544 3.42 -13.67 -23.60
C GLU A 544 3.68 -12.91 -22.30
N LEU A 545 4.33 -11.74 -22.37
CA LEU A 545 4.56 -10.88 -21.20
C LEU A 545 3.25 -10.50 -20.53
N PHE A 546 2.24 -10.10 -21.32
CA PHE A 546 0.94 -9.69 -20.81
C PHE A 546 0.23 -10.86 -20.08
N VAL A 547 0.22 -12.06 -20.67
CA VAL A 547 -0.37 -13.25 -20.07
C VAL A 547 0.30 -13.57 -18.74
N ARG A 548 1.65 -13.61 -18.69
CA ARG A 548 2.40 -13.91 -17.46
C ARG A 548 2.17 -12.85 -16.36
N TRP A 549 2.07 -11.59 -16.76
CA TRP A 549 1.76 -10.51 -15.82
C TRP A 549 0.32 -10.61 -15.31
N PHE A 550 -0.63 -10.97 -16.18
CA PHE A 550 -2.02 -11.17 -15.80
C PHE A 550 -2.19 -12.34 -14.81
N GLU A 551 -1.54 -13.48 -15.09
CA GLU A 551 -1.50 -14.64 -14.20
C GLU A 551 -1.02 -14.28 -12.78
N TYR A 552 0.09 -13.54 -12.69
CA TYR A 552 0.60 -12.99 -11.44
C TYR A 552 -0.44 -12.10 -10.75
N SER A 553 -1.03 -11.18 -11.50
CA SER A 553 -1.93 -10.17 -10.95
C SER A 553 -3.27 -10.75 -10.46
N VAL A 554 -3.66 -11.94 -10.91
CA VAL A 554 -4.81 -12.67 -10.33
C VAL A 554 -4.62 -12.93 -8.83
N PHE A 555 -3.38 -13.02 -8.37
CA PHE A 555 -3.00 -13.23 -6.96
C PHE A 555 -2.34 -11.97 -6.33
N THR A 556 -2.69 -10.78 -6.81
CA THR A 556 -2.43 -9.52 -6.11
C THR A 556 -3.72 -8.95 -5.51
N PRO A 557 -3.67 -8.11 -4.48
CA PRO A 557 -4.86 -7.48 -3.93
C PRO A 557 -5.68 -6.70 -4.95
N THR A 558 -5.02 -5.92 -5.82
CA THR A 558 -5.64 -5.13 -6.88
C THR A 558 -5.37 -5.75 -8.25
N LEU A 559 -6.42 -6.02 -9.03
CA LEU A 559 -6.33 -6.56 -10.39
C LEU A 559 -6.69 -5.44 -11.38
N ARG A 560 -5.67 -4.76 -11.96
CA ARG A 560 -5.86 -3.60 -12.82
C ARG A 560 -5.13 -3.74 -14.15
N ILE A 561 -5.86 -3.64 -15.25
CA ILE A 561 -5.28 -3.44 -16.58
C ILE A 561 -5.19 -1.95 -16.84
N HIS A 562 -4.00 -1.46 -17.19
CA HIS A 562 -3.78 -0.08 -17.60
C HIS A 562 -2.55 0.02 -18.50
N GLY A 563 -2.44 1.08 -19.31
CA GLY A 563 -1.26 1.38 -20.11
C GLY A 563 -1.54 2.24 -21.34
N GLN A 564 -0.47 2.72 -21.95
CA GLN A 564 -0.49 3.57 -23.16
C GLN A 564 -0.83 2.82 -24.46
N ARG A 565 -0.93 1.50 -24.40
CA ARG A 565 -1.19 0.67 -25.59
C ARG A 565 -2.49 1.08 -26.29
N PRO A 566 -2.58 0.97 -27.62
CA PRO A 566 -3.79 1.27 -28.38
C PRO A 566 -5.01 0.45 -27.91
N GLY A 567 -4.79 -0.81 -27.50
CA GLY A 567 -5.78 -1.68 -26.90
C GLY A 567 -5.33 -2.26 -25.58
N THR A 568 -6.25 -2.33 -24.60
CA THR A 568 -5.99 -2.88 -23.26
C THR A 568 -6.99 -3.93 -22.83
N ALA A 569 -8.03 -4.19 -23.63
CA ALA A 569 -9.01 -5.24 -23.33
C ALA A 569 -8.46 -6.64 -23.63
N LEU A 570 -8.94 -7.67 -22.92
CA LEU A 570 -8.38 -9.02 -22.97
C LEU A 570 -8.31 -9.63 -24.37
N TRP A 571 -9.25 -9.31 -25.25
CA TRP A 571 -9.30 -9.84 -26.63
C TRP A 571 -8.33 -9.16 -27.60
N GLU A 572 -7.62 -8.12 -27.18
CA GLU A 572 -6.71 -7.34 -28.01
C GLU A 572 -5.28 -7.88 -28.02
N TYR A 573 -5.04 -9.02 -27.32
CA TYR A 573 -3.74 -9.70 -27.26
C TYR A 573 -3.67 -10.97 -28.15
N GLY A 574 -4.62 -11.13 -29.05
CA GLY A 574 -4.64 -12.22 -30.02
C GLY A 574 -5.46 -13.43 -29.58
N LYS A 575 -5.85 -14.24 -30.59
CA LYS A 575 -6.75 -15.39 -30.43
C LYS A 575 -6.18 -16.50 -29.52
N ALA A 576 -4.87 -16.59 -29.41
CA ALA A 576 -4.22 -17.57 -28.52
C ALA A 576 -4.19 -17.11 -27.06
N ALA A 577 -4.05 -15.80 -26.81
CA ALA A 577 -4.01 -15.23 -25.47
C ALA A 577 -5.42 -15.09 -24.86
N GLU A 578 -6.41 -14.68 -25.65
CA GLU A 578 -7.76 -14.38 -25.14
C GLU A 578 -8.37 -15.50 -24.27
N PRO A 579 -8.39 -16.80 -24.68
CA PRO A 579 -8.95 -17.84 -23.85
C PRO A 579 -8.17 -18.05 -22.54
N ILE A 580 -6.85 -17.93 -22.57
CA ILE A 580 -5.99 -18.04 -21.37
C ILE A 580 -6.33 -16.94 -20.39
N LEU A 581 -6.39 -15.70 -20.85
CA LEU A 581 -6.74 -14.53 -20.04
C LEU A 581 -8.15 -14.62 -19.48
N ALA A 582 -9.10 -15.12 -20.28
CA ALA A 582 -10.49 -15.35 -19.87
C ALA A 582 -10.58 -16.36 -18.73
N ASP A 583 -9.84 -17.46 -18.79
CA ASP A 583 -9.85 -18.51 -17.77
C ASP A 583 -9.21 -18.00 -16.46
N TRP A 584 -8.14 -17.24 -16.53
CA TRP A 584 -7.52 -16.60 -15.37
C TRP A 584 -8.46 -15.57 -14.73
N LEU A 585 -9.14 -14.78 -15.54
CA LEU A 585 -10.13 -13.82 -15.04
C LEU A 585 -11.28 -14.55 -14.34
N ARG A 586 -11.80 -15.63 -14.92
CA ARG A 586 -12.84 -16.46 -14.28
C ARG A 586 -12.35 -17.05 -12.96
N LEU A 587 -11.11 -17.51 -12.89
CA LEU A 587 -10.52 -17.99 -11.63
C LEU A 587 -10.52 -16.91 -10.55
N ARG A 588 -10.17 -15.66 -10.88
CA ARG A 588 -10.24 -14.53 -9.93
C ARG A 588 -11.62 -14.38 -9.33
N TYR A 589 -12.68 -14.47 -10.15
CA TYR A 589 -14.05 -14.33 -9.68
C TYR A 589 -14.54 -15.59 -8.93
N THR A 590 -14.07 -16.77 -9.31
CA THR A 590 -14.32 -17.99 -8.55
C THR A 590 -13.69 -17.92 -7.14
N LEU A 591 -12.53 -17.30 -7.01
CA LEU A 591 -11.85 -17.05 -5.72
C LEU A 591 -12.42 -15.87 -4.94
N MET A 592 -13.40 -15.12 -5.46
CA MET A 592 -13.89 -13.89 -4.81
C MET A 592 -14.38 -14.11 -3.36
N PRO A 593 -15.09 -15.19 -3.00
CA PRO A 593 -15.46 -15.43 -1.59
C PRO A 593 -14.24 -15.57 -0.67
N TYR A 594 -13.16 -16.19 -1.15
CA TYR A 594 -11.88 -16.28 -0.43
C TYR A 594 -11.22 -14.91 -0.32
N ILE A 595 -11.08 -14.19 -1.44
CA ILE A 595 -10.40 -12.89 -1.52
C ILE A 595 -11.11 -11.83 -0.67
N TYR A 596 -12.44 -11.79 -0.73
CA TYR A 596 -13.21 -10.81 0.05
C TYR A 596 -13.13 -11.08 1.56
N ALA A 597 -13.09 -12.35 1.96
CA ALA A 597 -12.84 -12.72 3.36
C ALA A 597 -11.43 -12.31 3.81
N LEU A 598 -10.41 -12.38 2.94
CA LEU A 598 -9.06 -11.86 3.23
C LEU A 598 -9.07 -10.34 3.39
N GLY A 599 -9.80 -9.61 2.54
CA GLY A 599 -9.99 -8.16 2.70
C GLY A 599 -10.64 -7.81 4.05
N ARG A 600 -11.61 -8.62 4.50
CA ARG A 600 -12.21 -8.48 5.82
C ARG A 600 -11.21 -8.76 6.94
N HIS A 601 -10.36 -9.76 6.79
CA HIS A 601 -9.29 -10.06 7.74
C HIS A 601 -8.32 -8.87 7.86
N THR A 602 -7.93 -8.27 6.74
CA THR A 602 -7.10 -7.05 6.73
C THR A 602 -7.76 -5.89 7.48
N TYR A 603 -9.06 -5.66 7.28
CA TYR A 603 -9.79 -4.65 8.05
C TYR A 603 -9.78 -4.93 9.55
N ASP A 604 -9.97 -6.19 9.94
CA ASP A 604 -10.04 -6.59 11.36
C ASP A 604 -8.65 -6.57 12.04
N THR A 605 -7.54 -6.77 11.29
CA THR A 605 -6.19 -6.99 11.87
C THR A 605 -5.10 -6.04 11.35
N GLY A 606 -5.32 -5.34 10.23
CA GLY A 606 -4.26 -4.60 9.53
C GLY A 606 -3.30 -5.46 8.71
N ALA A 607 -3.33 -6.80 8.86
CA ALA A 607 -2.40 -7.69 8.21
C ALA A 607 -2.64 -7.78 6.68
N PRO A 608 -1.61 -7.69 5.84
CA PRO A 608 -1.74 -7.89 4.40
C PRO A 608 -2.00 -9.36 4.08
N PHE A 609 -2.64 -9.63 2.92
CA PHE A 609 -2.84 -10.99 2.44
C PHE A 609 -1.99 -11.35 1.19
N MET A 610 -1.27 -10.41 0.59
CA MET A 610 -0.11 -10.65 -0.25
C MET A 610 1.11 -10.56 0.68
N ARG A 611 1.76 -11.69 0.97
CA ARG A 611 2.66 -11.86 2.13
C ARG A 611 3.99 -12.45 1.72
N GLY A 612 5.09 -11.80 2.09
CA GLY A 612 6.41 -12.43 2.00
C GLY A 612 6.48 -13.71 2.84
N LEU A 613 7.21 -14.71 2.37
CA LEU A 613 7.26 -16.03 3.05
C LEU A 613 7.74 -15.94 4.49
N PHE A 614 8.58 -14.96 4.82
CA PHE A 614 9.09 -14.73 6.18
C PHE A 614 7.98 -14.45 7.20
N MET A 615 6.81 -13.94 6.75
CA MET A 615 5.68 -13.62 7.62
C MET A 615 4.99 -14.87 8.17
N ASP A 616 4.92 -15.93 7.36
CA ASP A 616 4.18 -17.16 7.66
C ASP A 616 5.09 -18.33 8.06
N PHE A 617 6.40 -18.24 7.72
CA PHE A 617 7.40 -19.28 7.98
C PHE A 617 8.65 -18.71 8.68
N PRO A 618 8.50 -18.03 9.83
CA PRO A 618 9.62 -17.34 10.50
C PRO A 618 10.72 -18.28 11.00
N ASN A 619 10.44 -19.57 11.12
CA ASN A 619 11.38 -20.60 11.58
C ASN A 619 12.12 -21.29 10.42
N ASP A 620 11.83 -20.96 9.17
CA ASP A 620 12.52 -21.49 8.00
C ASP A 620 13.53 -20.45 7.47
N PRO A 621 14.84 -20.63 7.71
CA PRO A 621 15.83 -19.62 7.35
C PRO A 621 15.98 -19.45 5.83
N LYS A 622 15.50 -20.40 5.02
CA LYS A 622 15.60 -20.31 3.56
C LYS A 622 14.65 -19.31 2.93
N VAL A 623 13.60 -18.89 3.66
CA VAL A 623 12.56 -18.00 3.10
C VAL A 623 12.93 -16.52 3.18
N SER A 624 14.00 -16.15 3.88
CA SER A 624 14.32 -14.76 4.22
C SER A 624 14.51 -13.86 3.00
N ASP A 625 15.11 -14.37 1.92
CA ASP A 625 15.41 -13.59 0.72
C ASP A 625 14.66 -14.10 -0.53
N ILE A 626 13.59 -14.89 -0.33
CA ILE A 626 12.77 -15.34 -1.44
C ILE A 626 11.80 -14.22 -1.82
N GLY A 627 12.07 -13.54 -2.93
CA GLY A 627 11.28 -12.43 -3.45
C GLY A 627 10.50 -12.75 -4.74
N ASP A 628 10.60 -13.99 -5.25
CA ASP A 628 10.00 -14.43 -6.50
C ASP A 628 8.82 -15.40 -6.32
N GLN A 629 8.43 -15.62 -5.07
CA GLN A 629 7.24 -16.37 -4.66
C GLN A 629 6.73 -15.88 -3.30
N TYR A 630 5.44 -16.04 -3.02
CA TYR A 630 4.80 -15.45 -1.85
C TYR A 630 3.51 -16.18 -1.46
N MET A 631 3.00 -15.91 -0.25
CA MET A 631 1.67 -16.36 0.17
C MET A 631 0.59 -15.37 -0.25
N PHE A 632 -0.51 -15.88 -0.81
CA PHE A 632 -1.74 -15.14 -1.03
C PHE A 632 -2.82 -15.64 -0.06
N GLY A 633 -2.98 -14.92 1.03
CA GLY A 633 -3.68 -15.37 2.22
C GLY A 633 -3.02 -16.60 2.85
N PRO A 634 -3.71 -17.30 3.75
CA PRO A 634 -3.13 -18.44 4.47
C PRO A 634 -2.98 -19.72 3.62
N ALA A 635 -3.59 -19.76 2.43
CA ALA A 635 -3.70 -21.00 1.65
C ALA A 635 -2.71 -21.11 0.50
N PHE A 636 -2.57 -20.08 -0.33
CA PHE A 636 -1.89 -20.19 -1.62
C PHE A 636 -0.43 -19.74 -1.55
N LEU A 637 0.49 -20.59 -2.00
CA LEU A 637 1.85 -20.24 -2.39
C LEU A 637 1.85 -19.99 -3.90
N VAL A 638 2.17 -18.77 -4.30
CA VAL A 638 2.18 -18.30 -5.68
C VAL A 638 3.61 -18.12 -6.15
N ALA A 639 3.99 -18.72 -7.26
CA ALA A 639 5.32 -18.60 -7.85
C ALA A 639 5.20 -18.09 -9.31
N PRO A 640 5.15 -16.77 -9.53
CA PRO A 640 5.02 -16.18 -10.85
C PRO A 640 6.12 -16.60 -11.82
N VAL A 641 5.82 -16.66 -13.11
CA VAL A 641 6.80 -16.83 -14.17
C VAL A 641 7.19 -15.46 -14.69
N THR A 642 8.42 -15.05 -14.46
CA THR A 642 8.90 -13.70 -14.73
C THR A 642 9.98 -13.63 -15.82
N LYS A 643 10.24 -14.75 -16.50
CA LYS A 643 11.21 -14.82 -17.57
C LYS A 643 10.60 -15.30 -18.87
N GLN A 644 10.98 -14.66 -19.96
CA GLN A 644 10.52 -14.97 -21.28
C GLN A 644 10.82 -16.41 -21.70
N GLY A 645 9.87 -17.07 -22.37
CA GLY A 645 10.04 -18.44 -22.86
C GLY A 645 10.11 -19.51 -21.78
N GLN A 646 9.93 -19.16 -20.50
CA GLN A 646 10.07 -20.11 -19.40
C GLN A 646 8.84 -21.01 -19.32
N THR A 647 9.05 -22.32 -19.46
CA THR A 647 8.03 -23.37 -19.36
C THR A 647 8.21 -24.28 -18.16
N LYS A 648 9.24 -24.06 -17.36
CA LYS A 648 9.51 -24.75 -16.09
C LYS A 648 9.97 -23.74 -15.03
N ARG A 649 9.67 -24.04 -13.78
CA ARG A 649 10.00 -23.17 -12.66
C ARG A 649 10.50 -23.98 -11.46
N SER A 650 11.59 -23.52 -10.86
CA SER A 650 12.05 -24.00 -9.56
C SER A 650 11.24 -23.29 -8.47
N VAL A 651 10.63 -24.04 -7.56
CA VAL A 651 9.80 -23.53 -6.47
C VAL A 651 10.29 -24.10 -5.15
N TYR A 652 10.57 -23.24 -4.18
CA TYR A 652 10.82 -23.66 -2.82
C TYR A 652 9.49 -23.84 -2.07
N LEU A 653 9.24 -25.00 -1.54
CA LEU A 653 8.11 -25.30 -0.67
C LEU A 653 8.56 -25.10 0.79
N PRO A 654 8.08 -24.07 1.51
CA PRO A 654 8.50 -23.80 2.89
C PRO A 654 8.31 -25.00 3.82
N ALA A 655 9.23 -25.14 4.76
CA ALA A 655 9.27 -26.22 5.73
C ALA A 655 8.13 -26.13 6.77
N GLY A 656 7.87 -27.24 7.48
CA GLY A 656 6.90 -27.31 8.58
C GLY A 656 5.46 -27.65 8.17
N THR A 657 5.20 -27.84 6.87
CA THR A 657 3.90 -28.24 6.35
C THR A 657 4.08 -29.03 5.06
N ALA A 658 3.01 -29.71 4.61
CA ALA A 658 2.93 -30.25 3.27
C ALA A 658 2.18 -29.30 2.32
N TRP A 659 2.34 -29.53 1.03
CA TRP A 659 1.81 -28.68 -0.02
C TRP A 659 1.10 -29.52 -1.09
N TYR A 660 0.00 -29.01 -1.62
CA TYR A 660 -0.72 -29.61 -2.74
C TYR A 660 -0.53 -28.72 -3.98
N ASP A 661 -0.06 -29.30 -5.08
CA ASP A 661 -0.13 -28.64 -6.38
C ASP A 661 -1.60 -28.39 -6.72
N TYR A 662 -1.95 -27.13 -6.97
CA TYR A 662 -3.36 -26.73 -7.21
C TYR A 662 -3.96 -27.36 -8.46
N TRP A 663 -3.11 -27.63 -9.48
CA TRP A 663 -3.55 -28.12 -10.79
C TRP A 663 -3.72 -29.63 -10.83
N THR A 664 -2.84 -30.36 -10.12
CA THR A 664 -2.78 -31.83 -10.18
C THR A 664 -3.28 -32.51 -8.91
N ASN A 665 -3.45 -31.76 -7.83
CA ASN A 665 -3.70 -32.26 -6.47
C ASN A 665 -2.58 -33.17 -5.91
N GLN A 666 -1.41 -33.22 -6.56
CA GLN A 666 -0.26 -33.95 -6.05
C GLN A 666 0.24 -33.31 -4.77
N LYS A 667 0.51 -34.16 -3.76
CA LYS A 667 1.04 -33.73 -2.46
C LYS A 667 2.57 -33.81 -2.42
N TYR A 668 3.18 -32.78 -1.85
CA TYR A 668 4.62 -32.67 -1.63
C TYR A 668 4.89 -32.34 -0.16
N GLU A 669 6.00 -32.82 0.37
CA GLU A 669 6.49 -32.37 1.68
C GLU A 669 7.20 -31.04 1.55
N GLY A 670 7.13 -30.19 2.60
CA GLY A 670 7.85 -28.93 2.65
C GLY A 670 9.34 -29.07 2.93
N GLY A 671 10.09 -27.97 2.92
CA GLY A 671 11.52 -27.90 3.17
C GLY A 671 12.38 -28.24 1.95
N GLN A 672 11.82 -28.35 0.76
CA GLN A 672 12.50 -28.73 -0.47
C GLN A 672 12.23 -27.78 -1.63
N THR A 673 13.15 -27.76 -2.57
CA THR A 673 12.96 -27.10 -3.86
C THR A 673 12.58 -28.16 -4.90
N ILE A 674 11.56 -27.90 -5.69
CA ILE A 674 11.10 -28.77 -6.77
C ILE A 674 11.09 -28.01 -8.10
N GLU A 675 11.31 -28.74 -9.21
CA GLU A 675 11.08 -28.21 -10.54
C GLU A 675 9.70 -28.65 -11.02
N VAL A 676 8.89 -27.72 -11.49
CA VAL A 676 7.54 -27.96 -11.97
C VAL A 676 7.31 -27.34 -13.33
N ASP A 677 6.41 -27.93 -14.10
CA ASP A 677 6.00 -27.39 -15.40
C ASP A 677 5.20 -26.08 -15.22
N ALA A 678 5.47 -25.11 -16.06
CA ALA A 678 4.83 -23.82 -16.10
C ALA A 678 4.43 -23.46 -17.56
N PRO A 679 3.51 -24.22 -18.19
CA PRO A 679 3.03 -23.89 -19.53
C PRO A 679 2.38 -22.49 -19.54
N ILE A 680 2.23 -21.88 -20.72
CA ILE A 680 1.78 -20.49 -20.83
C ILE A 680 0.40 -20.21 -20.20
N ASN A 681 -0.38 -21.18 -19.94
CA ASN A 681 -1.70 -21.06 -19.30
C ASN A 681 -1.70 -21.41 -17.81
N ARG A 682 -0.53 -21.59 -17.18
CA ARG A 682 -0.41 -21.94 -15.75
C ARG A 682 0.85 -21.34 -15.14
N ILE A 683 0.71 -20.77 -13.95
CA ILE A 683 1.82 -20.55 -13.04
C ILE A 683 1.86 -21.68 -12.01
N PRO A 684 3.03 -22.01 -11.44
CA PRO A 684 3.10 -22.86 -10.27
C PRO A 684 2.31 -22.25 -9.11
N LEU A 685 1.34 -23.01 -8.63
CA LEU A 685 0.43 -22.62 -7.57
C LEU A 685 0.26 -23.79 -6.63
N PHE A 686 0.59 -23.60 -5.37
CA PHE A 686 0.49 -24.62 -4.34
C PHE A 686 -0.46 -24.21 -3.24
N VAL A 687 -1.12 -25.17 -2.61
CA VAL A 687 -2.00 -24.93 -1.47
C VAL A 687 -1.44 -25.63 -0.25
N LYS A 688 -1.31 -24.89 0.85
CA LYS A 688 -0.82 -25.40 2.12
C LYS A 688 -1.77 -26.46 2.69
N ALA A 689 -1.25 -27.58 3.17
CA ALA A 689 -2.02 -28.57 3.91
C ALA A 689 -2.67 -27.92 5.15
N GLY A 690 -3.89 -28.32 5.48
CA GLY A 690 -4.70 -27.65 6.48
C GLY A 690 -5.29 -26.33 5.97
N SER A 691 -5.68 -26.23 4.69
CA SER A 691 -6.32 -25.03 4.14
C SER A 691 -7.78 -25.28 3.77
N ILE A 692 -8.60 -24.25 3.91
CA ILE A 692 -10.01 -24.21 3.49
C ILE A 692 -10.15 -23.06 2.48
N VAL A 693 -10.59 -23.39 1.26
CA VAL A 693 -10.73 -22.42 0.17
C VAL A 693 -12.18 -22.45 -0.35
N PRO A 694 -13.02 -21.45 0.01
CA PRO A 694 -14.35 -21.31 -0.55
C PRO A 694 -14.26 -20.81 -2.00
N MET A 695 -14.98 -21.49 -2.89
CA MET A 695 -15.05 -21.23 -4.33
C MET A 695 -16.46 -20.77 -4.69
N GLY A 696 -16.58 -19.64 -5.39
CA GLY A 696 -17.87 -19.10 -5.85
C GLY A 696 -18.25 -19.58 -7.24
N VAL A 697 -19.55 -19.56 -7.54
CA VAL A 697 -20.04 -19.72 -8.92
C VAL A 697 -19.58 -18.54 -9.78
N GLN A 698 -19.56 -18.76 -11.11
CA GLN A 698 -19.23 -17.64 -12.03
C GLN A 698 -20.30 -16.55 -11.97
N VAL A 699 -19.84 -15.31 -11.91
CA VAL A 699 -20.67 -14.09 -11.95
C VAL A 699 -20.10 -13.13 -12.97
N LYS A 700 -20.91 -12.18 -13.44
CA LYS A 700 -20.46 -11.15 -14.40
C LYS A 700 -19.82 -9.95 -13.70
N SER A 701 -20.13 -9.74 -12.43
CA SER A 701 -19.55 -8.72 -11.58
C SER A 701 -19.77 -9.04 -10.10
N THR A 702 -19.04 -8.40 -9.21
CA THR A 702 -19.24 -8.51 -7.76
C THR A 702 -20.54 -7.85 -7.26
N ALA A 703 -21.24 -7.12 -8.11
CA ALA A 703 -22.58 -6.60 -7.82
C ALA A 703 -23.63 -7.73 -7.75
N GLU A 704 -23.36 -8.88 -8.37
CA GLU A 704 -24.22 -10.05 -8.27
C GLU A 704 -23.99 -10.78 -6.94
N ARG A 705 -25.07 -11.25 -6.33
CA ARG A 705 -24.95 -12.12 -5.14
C ARG A 705 -24.37 -13.46 -5.56
N GLN A 706 -23.19 -13.77 -5.08
CA GLN A 706 -22.47 -14.98 -5.45
C GLN A 706 -22.75 -16.12 -4.49
N ALA A 707 -23.27 -17.25 -4.99
CA ALA A 707 -23.35 -18.49 -4.24
C ALA A 707 -21.99 -19.20 -4.22
N LEU A 708 -21.77 -20.10 -3.27
CA LEU A 708 -20.63 -21.01 -3.30
C LEU A 708 -20.91 -22.16 -4.26
N GLU A 709 -19.92 -22.48 -5.08
CA GLU A 709 -19.87 -23.71 -5.88
C GLU A 709 -19.33 -24.87 -5.04
N SER A 710 -18.28 -24.60 -4.28
CA SER A 710 -17.65 -25.59 -3.39
C SER A 710 -16.85 -24.94 -2.26
N ILE A 711 -16.50 -25.73 -1.27
CA ILE A 711 -15.51 -25.43 -0.24
C ILE A 711 -14.44 -26.50 -0.33
N ARG A 712 -13.30 -26.16 -0.94
CA ARG A 712 -12.17 -27.09 -1.07
C ARG A 712 -11.39 -27.15 0.24
N VAL A 713 -11.17 -28.36 0.73
CA VAL A 713 -10.35 -28.62 1.90
C VAL A 713 -9.12 -29.42 1.49
N TYR A 714 -7.96 -28.94 1.89
CA TYR A 714 -6.66 -29.57 1.65
C TYR A 714 -6.17 -30.22 2.95
N PRO A 715 -6.31 -31.54 3.11
CA PRO A 715 -6.06 -32.24 4.36
C PRO A 715 -4.57 -32.18 4.80
N GLY A 716 -4.30 -32.50 6.08
CA GLY A 716 -2.96 -32.64 6.63
C GLY A 716 -2.71 -31.88 7.91
N ALA A 717 -3.64 -31.02 8.30
CA ALA A 717 -3.70 -30.35 9.60
C ALA A 717 -5.12 -29.83 9.86
N ASP A 718 -5.47 -29.61 11.12
CA ASP A 718 -6.66 -28.85 11.49
C ASP A 718 -6.62 -27.45 10.91
N ALA A 719 -7.79 -26.92 10.49
CA ALA A 719 -7.85 -25.62 9.86
C ALA A 719 -9.07 -24.80 10.30
N ARG A 720 -8.91 -23.50 10.21
CA ARG A 720 -9.99 -22.53 10.40
C ARG A 720 -9.93 -21.48 9.32
N PHE A 721 -11.10 -21.11 8.79
CA PHE A 721 -11.25 -19.99 7.85
C PHE A 721 -12.55 -19.25 8.15
N THR A 722 -12.49 -17.93 8.33
CA THR A 722 -13.69 -17.13 8.54
C THR A 722 -14.18 -16.59 7.19
N LEU A 723 -15.24 -17.21 6.66
CA LEU A 723 -15.92 -16.71 5.48
C LEU A 723 -16.73 -15.46 5.85
N TYR A 724 -16.63 -14.44 5.01
CA TYR A 724 -17.28 -13.14 5.21
C TYR A 724 -18.02 -12.69 3.95
N ASP A 725 -19.19 -12.09 4.12
CA ASP A 725 -19.88 -11.36 3.06
C ASP A 725 -20.74 -10.21 3.63
N ASP A 726 -21.00 -9.20 2.80
CA ASP A 726 -21.90 -8.07 3.07
C ASP A 726 -22.51 -7.56 1.75
N ASP A 727 -23.02 -6.32 1.73
CA ASP A 727 -23.56 -5.71 0.51
C ASP A 727 -22.48 -5.27 -0.51
N GLY A 728 -21.21 -5.28 -0.12
CA GLY A 728 -20.07 -4.94 -0.97
C GLY A 728 -19.91 -3.46 -1.32
N THR A 729 -20.85 -2.59 -0.94
CA THR A 729 -20.95 -1.22 -1.44
C THR A 729 -21.09 -0.14 -0.37
N THR A 730 -21.68 -0.47 0.79
CA THR A 730 -21.91 0.49 1.86
C THR A 730 -20.95 0.36 3.03
N ASN A 731 -20.93 1.38 3.89
CA ASN A 731 -20.14 1.36 5.13
C ASN A 731 -20.77 0.48 6.24
N ALA A 732 -21.84 -0.29 5.93
CA ALA A 732 -22.45 -1.23 6.86
C ALA A 732 -21.47 -2.29 7.41
N TYR A 733 -20.39 -2.62 6.67
CA TYR A 733 -19.33 -3.53 7.12
C TYR A 733 -18.71 -3.13 8.46
N ARG A 734 -18.68 -1.83 8.81
CA ARG A 734 -18.17 -1.31 10.08
C ARG A 734 -19.00 -1.78 11.28
N LYS A 735 -20.28 -2.10 11.07
CA LYS A 735 -21.20 -2.62 12.09
C LYS A 735 -21.25 -4.15 12.15
N GLY A 736 -20.44 -4.82 11.32
CA GLY A 736 -20.41 -6.27 11.23
C GLY A 736 -20.49 -6.75 9.79
N GLY A 737 -21.37 -7.67 9.51
CA GLY A 737 -21.55 -8.39 8.26
C GLY A 737 -21.84 -9.85 8.58
N MET A 738 -22.05 -10.67 7.56
CA MET A 738 -22.30 -12.10 7.74
C MET A 738 -20.96 -12.83 7.82
N LYS A 739 -20.71 -13.50 8.95
CA LYS A 739 -19.49 -14.30 9.18
C LYS A 739 -19.86 -15.76 9.45
N ALA A 740 -19.08 -16.68 8.90
CA ALA A 740 -19.15 -18.09 9.22
C ALA A 740 -17.74 -18.65 9.44
N ASP A 741 -17.47 -19.15 10.63
CA ASP A 741 -16.23 -19.84 10.95
C ASP A 741 -16.30 -21.27 10.43
N LEU A 742 -15.57 -21.55 9.38
CA LEU A 742 -15.36 -22.88 8.82
C LEU A 742 -14.23 -23.55 9.63
N ILE A 743 -14.51 -24.69 10.22
CA ILE A 743 -13.58 -25.44 11.09
C ILE A 743 -13.44 -26.85 10.52
N TRP A 744 -12.21 -27.18 10.11
CA TRP A 744 -11.82 -28.50 9.65
C TRP A 744 -11.13 -29.28 10.77
N ASP A 745 -11.64 -30.47 11.05
CA ASP A 745 -11.01 -31.46 11.90
C ASP A 745 -10.34 -32.50 10.99
N ASP A 746 -9.01 -32.51 10.95
CA ASP A 746 -8.25 -33.36 10.04
C ASP A 746 -8.31 -34.83 10.42
N LYS A 747 -8.52 -35.15 11.70
CA LYS A 747 -8.62 -36.52 12.20
C LYS A 747 -9.94 -37.16 11.78
N THR A 748 -11.05 -36.45 11.91
CA THR A 748 -12.39 -36.94 11.57
C THR A 748 -12.77 -36.66 10.12
N LYS A 749 -11.96 -35.88 9.39
CA LYS A 749 -12.22 -35.44 8.01
C LYS A 749 -13.58 -34.73 7.88
N THR A 750 -13.90 -33.89 8.84
CA THR A 750 -15.18 -33.16 8.86
C THR A 750 -14.98 -31.66 8.84
N LEU A 751 -15.75 -30.96 7.99
CA LEU A 751 -15.86 -29.51 7.96
C LEU A 751 -17.17 -29.10 8.64
N THR A 752 -17.08 -28.20 9.61
CA THR A 752 -18.22 -27.68 10.36
C THR A 752 -18.26 -26.17 10.39
N SER A 753 -19.42 -25.59 10.68
CA SER A 753 -19.57 -24.19 11.08
C SER A 753 -20.67 -24.06 12.14
N LYS A 754 -20.44 -23.21 13.10
CA LYS A 754 -21.43 -22.89 14.16
C LYS A 754 -22.54 -21.95 13.67
N THR A 755 -22.32 -21.24 12.58
CA THR A 755 -23.24 -20.27 12.00
C THR A 755 -23.60 -20.66 10.58
N LYS A 756 -24.73 -20.14 10.08
CA LYS A 756 -25.09 -20.28 8.65
C LYS A 756 -24.06 -19.58 7.78
N LEU A 757 -23.80 -20.15 6.61
CA LEU A 757 -22.96 -19.50 5.60
C LEU A 757 -23.57 -18.15 5.18
N PRO A 758 -22.76 -17.13 4.87
CA PRO A 758 -23.24 -15.83 4.36
C PRO A 758 -24.14 -15.96 3.14
N THR A 759 -23.89 -16.95 2.30
CA THR A 759 -24.71 -17.28 1.12
C THR A 759 -26.07 -17.87 1.44
N GLY A 760 -26.29 -18.33 2.69
CA GLY A 760 -27.49 -19.04 3.12
C GLY A 760 -27.51 -20.53 2.78
N GLN A 761 -26.49 -21.03 2.08
CA GLN A 761 -26.36 -22.44 1.70
C GLN A 761 -25.99 -23.32 2.92
N ALA A 762 -26.37 -24.61 2.88
CA ALA A 762 -25.86 -25.60 3.82
C ALA A 762 -24.45 -26.04 3.43
N ILE A 763 -23.59 -26.33 4.42
CA ILE A 763 -22.22 -26.82 4.17
C ILE A 763 -22.26 -28.20 3.48
N ALA A 764 -23.20 -29.05 3.87
CA ALA A 764 -23.36 -30.37 3.26
C ALA A 764 -23.57 -30.24 1.75
N GLY A 765 -22.79 -30.97 0.96
CA GLY A 765 -22.80 -30.91 -0.51
C GLY A 765 -21.87 -29.89 -1.14
N LEU A 766 -21.31 -28.95 -0.34
CA LEU A 766 -20.31 -27.98 -0.82
C LEU A 766 -18.86 -28.46 -0.58
N VAL A 767 -18.65 -29.38 0.36
CA VAL A 767 -17.30 -29.79 0.78
C VAL A 767 -16.67 -30.70 -0.26
N GLN A 768 -15.49 -30.34 -0.71
CA GLN A 768 -14.63 -31.14 -1.60
C GLN A 768 -13.28 -31.35 -0.90
N ILE A 769 -13.01 -32.60 -0.49
CA ILE A 769 -11.75 -32.96 0.14
C ILE A 769 -10.76 -33.33 -0.97
N VAL A 770 -9.67 -32.58 -1.09
CA VAL A 770 -8.66 -32.80 -2.13
C VAL A 770 -7.89 -34.09 -1.85
N GLY A 771 -7.74 -34.94 -2.88
CA GLY A 771 -7.04 -36.20 -2.78
C GLY A 771 -7.91 -37.38 -2.28
N GLN A 772 -9.23 -37.21 -2.16
CA GLN A 772 -10.18 -38.26 -1.84
C GLN A 772 -11.15 -38.54 -3.02
#